data_35f6ef7aaaec91897d1e42e2d4e44aed
#
_entry.id   35f6ef7aaaec91897d1e42e2d4e44aed
#
_cell.length_a   1.000
_cell.length_b   1.000
_cell.length_c   1.000
_cell.angle_alpha   90.00
_cell.angle_beta   90.00
_cell.angle_gamma   90.00
#
_symmetry.space_group_name_H-M   'P 1'
#
loop_
_entity.id
_entity.type
_entity.pdbx_description
1 polymer ?
#
loop_
_entity_poly.entity_id
_entity_poly.type
_entity_poly.pdbx_seq_one_letter_code
_entity_poly.pdbx_strand_id
1 'polypeptide(L)'
;MLRISTLAGLTLTASLTSSLLAGDTTFRLTVLHSNDGESKLISPGPALGEFGGIARFGTLVNQLRDAAALEGGVVMLSSGDNFLAGPEFNASLENGVPFYDAIGLELVGYDAICIGNHEFDFGPDTFADFVSSFTDGVPFLSANLNYAGEPNLVALESAGRLKKSTIVTTGGRQVGIVAATTPDLPFISSPGAVVASPAIKDIVQAEVDALTAQGVDIIILMTHLQGIGSELALIPQLRNVDVVIAGGGDELLANPGTLLVPDDAIDANNNGIPDLLFGPYPLTPTDADGKTVRVITTRGDYRYVGRLAVDFDINGEIVGVDTTSGPVRVAATTQTGGVVADPAIQAQVTNPVAAAVAELAANIIATSEVPLNGVNAIIRSQETNLGNLCADSLLWQATAFAKANGGTIPQIAVQNGGGIRNNNILPAGPFSELLTFSIFPFANFVVTIPDVPATTIKSMLENAVSRVSPPPGFTSSGNGRFAQIAGFRFSYEVDRNPGTRVRDVILDDGTVLVEDGVVISGAPAVDLATINFLATGGDQYPLNGLAFENTSLPYQQALLNYVVGPLGGLISAAQYPVGGEGRIQRIDNPADLDNNSVINANDLSILIGQWGGPGTADLNGDGIVNGADLAVLLGNWSA
;
A
#
# COMPACT_ATOMS: atom_id res chain seq x y z
N MET A 1 53.46 -33.88 -75.42
CA MET A 1 52.19 -33.23 -75.03
C MET A 1 52.25 -33.02 -73.54
N LEU A 2 52.72 -31.85 -73.12
CA LEU A 2 52.90 -31.47 -71.72
C LEU A 2 51.71 -30.59 -71.36
N ARG A 3 51.03 -30.89 -70.26
CA ARG A 3 50.04 -30.03 -69.66
C ARG A 3 50.70 -29.32 -68.47
N ILE A 4 50.66 -28.00 -68.51
CA ILE A 4 51.10 -27.10 -67.46
C ILE A 4 49.91 -26.83 -66.58
N SER A 5 50.01 -27.11 -65.27
CA SER A 5 49.03 -26.81 -64.25
C SER A 5 49.43 -25.50 -63.55
N THR A 6 48.56 -24.51 -63.64
CA THR A 6 48.71 -23.24 -62.90
C THR A 6 48.24 -23.39 -61.46
N LEU A 7 49.11 -23.08 -60.54
CA LEU A 7 48.81 -22.94 -59.09
C LEU A 7 48.19 -21.55 -58.83
N ALA A 8 46.95 -21.51 -58.33
CA ALA A 8 46.34 -20.30 -57.80
C ALA A 8 46.66 -20.19 -56.30
N GLY A 9 47.34 -19.11 -55.96
CA GLY A 9 47.63 -18.79 -54.56
C GLY A 9 46.37 -18.21 -53.86
N LEU A 10 45.98 -18.84 -52.79
CA LEU A 10 44.94 -18.37 -51.87
C LEU A 10 45.61 -17.50 -50.81
N THR A 11 45.39 -16.19 -50.84
CA THR A 11 45.75 -15.28 -49.75
C THR A 11 44.67 -15.35 -48.69
N LEU A 12 45.00 -15.91 -47.55
CA LEU A 12 44.15 -15.96 -46.35
C LEU A 12 44.27 -14.63 -45.59
N THR A 13 43.30 -13.75 -45.72
CA THR A 13 43.14 -12.56 -44.86
C THR A 13 42.57 -13.02 -43.54
N ALA A 14 43.40 -13.03 -42.48
CA ALA A 14 42.95 -13.22 -41.13
C ALA A 14 42.24 -11.93 -40.66
N SER A 15 40.92 -11.96 -40.56
CA SER A 15 40.16 -10.97 -39.84
C SER A 15 40.38 -11.19 -38.36
N LEU A 16 41.12 -10.31 -37.72
CA LEU A 16 41.13 -10.17 -36.27
C LEU A 16 39.79 -9.58 -35.85
N THR A 17 38.84 -10.42 -35.50
CA THR A 17 37.73 -10.03 -34.65
C THR A 17 38.30 -9.80 -33.26
N SER A 18 38.36 -8.53 -32.83
CA SER A 18 38.55 -8.19 -31.44
C SER A 18 37.32 -8.71 -30.66
N SER A 19 37.47 -9.90 -30.07
CA SER A 19 36.60 -10.31 -28.97
C SER A 19 36.84 -9.30 -27.84
N LEU A 20 35.85 -8.47 -27.56
CA LEU A 20 35.75 -7.85 -26.25
C LEU A 20 35.84 -9.02 -25.24
N LEU A 21 36.89 -9.01 -24.42
CA LEU A 21 37.00 -9.83 -23.25
C LEU A 21 35.84 -9.45 -22.33
N ALA A 22 34.72 -10.16 -22.41
CA ALA A 22 33.84 -10.31 -21.29
C ALA A 22 34.71 -10.91 -20.17
N GLY A 23 34.86 -10.24 -19.05
CA GLY A 23 35.54 -10.81 -17.89
C GLY A 23 34.97 -12.20 -17.64
N ASP A 24 35.87 -13.17 -17.37
CA ASP A 24 35.43 -14.55 -17.14
C ASP A 24 34.40 -14.53 -15.99
N THR A 25 33.13 -14.86 -16.30
CA THR A 25 32.08 -15.05 -15.30
C THR A 25 32.55 -16.16 -14.36
N THR A 26 32.76 -15.84 -13.09
CA THR A 26 33.19 -16.82 -12.11
C THR A 26 32.06 -17.31 -11.21
N PHE A 27 30.96 -16.56 -11.11
CA PHE A 27 29.83 -16.91 -10.26
C PHE A 27 28.52 -16.32 -10.79
N ARG A 28 27.52 -17.17 -10.97
CA ARG A 28 26.14 -16.76 -11.25
C ARG A 28 25.33 -16.79 -9.96
N LEU A 29 24.60 -15.72 -9.67
CA LEU A 29 23.62 -15.63 -8.60
C LEU A 29 22.24 -15.42 -9.19
N THR A 30 21.28 -16.25 -8.82
CA THR A 30 19.86 -16.02 -9.07
C THR A 30 19.20 -15.53 -7.79
N VAL A 31 18.67 -14.30 -7.83
CA VAL A 31 17.83 -13.75 -6.78
C VAL A 31 16.38 -14.00 -7.15
N LEU A 32 15.71 -14.84 -6.38
CA LEU A 32 14.27 -15.00 -6.39
C LEU A 32 13.69 -14.10 -5.29
N HIS A 33 12.59 -13.43 -5.57
CA HIS A 33 12.00 -12.55 -4.58
C HIS A 33 10.48 -12.44 -4.68
N SER A 34 9.88 -12.05 -3.57
CA SER A 34 8.54 -11.48 -3.47
C SER A 34 8.60 -10.18 -2.70
N ASN A 35 7.56 -9.39 -2.82
CA ASN A 35 7.25 -8.25 -2.00
C ASN A 35 5.72 -8.18 -1.84
N ASP A 36 5.25 -7.59 -0.74
CA ASP A 36 3.85 -7.28 -0.51
C ASP A 36 2.91 -8.49 -0.75
N GLY A 37 3.19 -9.59 -0.05
CA GLY A 37 2.39 -10.84 -0.13
C GLY A 37 0.98 -10.69 0.41
N GLU A 38 0.80 -9.83 1.41
CA GLU A 38 -0.44 -9.27 1.93
C GLU A 38 -1.52 -10.32 2.25
N SER A 39 -1.11 -11.49 2.77
CA SER A 39 -2.02 -12.60 3.09
C SER A 39 -2.87 -13.10 1.92
N LYS A 40 -2.52 -12.81 0.66
CA LYS A 40 -3.26 -13.33 -0.49
C LYS A 40 -2.98 -14.82 -0.71
N LEU A 41 -3.29 -15.60 0.32
CA LEU A 41 -2.96 -17.03 0.41
C LEU A 41 -3.75 -17.87 -0.59
N ILE A 42 -4.97 -17.43 -0.97
CA ILE A 42 -5.85 -18.13 -1.91
C ILE A 42 -5.64 -17.61 -3.34
N SER A 43 -5.80 -16.30 -3.54
CA SER A 43 -5.66 -15.60 -4.83
C SER A 43 -5.63 -14.08 -4.61
N PRO A 44 -5.20 -13.27 -5.61
CA PRO A 44 -5.23 -11.81 -5.50
C PRO A 44 -6.64 -11.20 -5.35
N GLY A 45 -7.65 -11.99 -5.63
CA GLY A 45 -9.05 -11.59 -5.51
C GLY A 45 -9.98 -12.50 -6.33
N PRO A 46 -11.30 -12.37 -6.15
CA PRO A 46 -12.28 -13.29 -6.77
C PRO A 46 -12.22 -13.34 -8.31
N ALA A 47 -11.91 -12.21 -8.95
CA ALA A 47 -11.77 -12.12 -10.42
C ALA A 47 -10.46 -12.75 -10.93
N LEU A 48 -9.49 -12.99 -10.06
CA LEU A 48 -8.15 -13.49 -10.38
C LEU A 48 -7.90 -14.90 -9.80
N GLY A 49 -8.92 -15.72 -9.61
CA GLY A 49 -8.82 -17.07 -9.01
C GLY A 49 -7.83 -18.02 -9.73
N GLU A 50 -7.56 -17.77 -11.01
CA GLU A 50 -6.58 -18.53 -11.80
C GLU A 50 -5.13 -18.02 -11.62
N PHE A 51 -4.91 -16.93 -10.87
CA PHE A 51 -3.61 -16.28 -10.69
C PHE A 51 -3.25 -16.21 -9.20
N GLY A 52 -1.95 -15.99 -8.91
CA GLY A 52 -1.44 -15.84 -7.56
C GLY A 52 -1.73 -17.05 -6.66
N GLY A 53 -1.82 -16.77 -5.35
CA GLY A 53 -2.02 -17.76 -4.29
C GLY A 53 -0.75 -18.51 -3.92
N ILE A 54 -0.53 -18.62 -2.59
CA ILE A 54 0.77 -19.09 -2.04
C ILE A 54 1.11 -20.53 -2.45
N ALA A 55 0.11 -21.41 -2.67
CA ALA A 55 0.39 -22.79 -3.07
C ALA A 55 0.92 -22.91 -4.50
N ARG A 56 0.45 -22.10 -5.44
CA ARG A 56 1.02 -22.02 -6.80
C ARG A 56 2.36 -21.28 -6.79
N PHE A 57 2.45 -20.22 -5.99
CA PHE A 57 3.68 -19.46 -5.78
C PHE A 57 4.82 -20.39 -5.31
N GLY A 58 4.58 -21.21 -4.28
CA GLY A 58 5.58 -22.16 -3.76
C GLY A 58 6.03 -23.19 -4.80
N THR A 59 5.11 -23.74 -5.61
CA THR A 59 5.51 -24.62 -6.73
C THR A 59 6.42 -23.90 -7.73
N LEU A 60 6.07 -22.67 -8.12
CA LEU A 60 6.87 -21.92 -9.08
C LEU A 60 8.25 -21.55 -8.53
N VAL A 61 8.31 -21.11 -7.25
CA VAL A 61 9.58 -20.84 -6.57
C VAL A 61 10.47 -22.08 -6.58
N ASN A 62 9.95 -23.26 -6.25
CA ASN A 62 10.71 -24.50 -6.24
C ASN A 62 11.23 -24.85 -7.64
N GLN A 63 10.43 -24.72 -8.68
CA GLN A 63 10.86 -24.96 -10.06
C GLN A 63 11.99 -24.01 -10.50
N LEU A 64 11.87 -22.71 -10.18
CA LEU A 64 12.87 -21.71 -10.51
C LEU A 64 14.15 -21.89 -9.69
N ARG A 65 14.04 -22.27 -8.41
CA ARG A 65 15.15 -22.57 -7.52
C ARG A 65 15.95 -23.79 -8.02
N ASP A 66 15.26 -24.87 -8.36
CA ASP A 66 15.89 -26.10 -8.86
C ASP A 66 16.63 -25.87 -10.18
N ALA A 67 16.03 -25.09 -11.08
CA ALA A 67 16.68 -24.73 -12.35
C ALA A 67 17.92 -23.85 -12.12
N ALA A 68 17.81 -22.83 -11.29
CA ALA A 68 18.90 -21.89 -11.00
C ALA A 68 20.07 -22.56 -10.22
N ALA A 69 19.79 -23.52 -9.34
CA ALA A 69 20.80 -24.26 -8.58
C ALA A 69 21.74 -25.09 -9.48
N LEU A 70 21.32 -25.40 -10.71
CA LEU A 70 22.19 -26.06 -11.71
C LEU A 70 23.18 -25.09 -12.35
N GLU A 71 22.95 -23.79 -12.25
CA GLU A 71 23.72 -22.72 -12.90
C GLU A 71 24.63 -21.97 -11.91
N GLY A 72 24.29 -21.95 -10.61
CA GLY A 72 25.05 -21.21 -9.60
C GLY A 72 24.39 -21.13 -8.23
N GLY A 73 24.60 -20.01 -7.53
CA GLY A 73 23.95 -19.72 -6.26
C GLY A 73 22.51 -19.25 -6.46
N VAL A 74 21.66 -19.53 -5.47
CA VAL A 74 20.26 -19.07 -5.44
C VAL A 74 19.94 -18.54 -4.06
N VAL A 75 19.24 -17.42 -3.98
CA VAL A 75 18.62 -16.90 -2.75
C VAL A 75 17.15 -16.60 -3.01
N MET A 76 16.29 -16.85 -2.00
CA MET A 76 14.87 -16.49 -2.00
C MET A 76 14.61 -15.47 -0.89
N LEU A 77 14.13 -14.28 -1.25
CA LEU A 77 14.02 -13.13 -0.36
C LEU A 77 12.60 -12.53 -0.40
N SER A 78 12.14 -11.99 0.74
CA SER A 78 10.92 -11.20 0.82
C SER A 78 11.24 -9.77 1.23
N SER A 79 10.68 -8.79 0.53
CA SER A 79 10.86 -7.37 0.83
C SER A 79 9.80 -6.78 1.76
N GLY A 80 9.14 -7.63 2.58
CA GLY A 80 8.19 -7.21 3.62
C GLY A 80 6.73 -7.25 3.21
N ASP A 81 5.87 -6.83 4.12
CA ASP A 81 4.41 -6.86 4.01
C ASP A 81 3.90 -8.26 3.62
N ASN A 82 4.34 -9.26 4.40
CA ASN A 82 4.00 -10.65 4.16
C ASN A 82 2.55 -10.95 4.54
N PHE A 83 2.00 -10.21 5.49
CA PHE A 83 0.59 -10.24 5.80
C PHE A 83 -0.03 -8.83 5.80
N LEU A 84 -1.30 -8.77 5.55
CA LEU A 84 -2.13 -7.57 5.62
C LEU A 84 -3.46 -7.94 6.27
N ALA A 85 -3.97 -7.02 7.08
CA ALA A 85 -5.30 -7.15 7.64
C ALA A 85 -6.35 -7.45 6.56
N GLY A 86 -7.14 -8.50 6.80
CA GLY A 86 -8.16 -8.98 5.86
C GLY A 86 -8.73 -10.33 6.29
N PRO A 87 -9.73 -10.85 5.57
CA PRO A 87 -10.38 -12.12 5.93
C PRO A 87 -9.41 -13.31 5.98
N GLU A 88 -8.40 -13.34 5.10
CA GLU A 88 -7.42 -14.43 5.06
C GLU A 88 -6.46 -14.36 6.26
N PHE A 89 -5.97 -13.15 6.62
CA PHE A 89 -5.18 -13.00 7.84
C PHE A 89 -5.99 -13.19 9.12
N ASN A 90 -7.28 -12.84 9.11
CA ASN A 90 -8.16 -13.15 10.24
C ASN A 90 -8.22 -14.66 10.51
N ALA A 91 -8.23 -15.49 9.48
CA ALA A 91 -8.13 -16.94 9.65
C ALA A 91 -6.82 -17.37 10.32
N SER A 92 -5.70 -16.68 10.04
CA SER A 92 -4.41 -16.90 10.74
C SER A 92 -4.49 -16.49 12.20
N LEU A 93 -5.10 -15.33 12.52
CA LEU A 93 -5.31 -14.87 13.91
C LEU A 93 -6.17 -15.84 14.71
N GLU A 94 -7.24 -16.36 14.12
CA GLU A 94 -8.13 -17.34 14.76
C GLU A 94 -7.44 -18.71 14.98
N ASN A 95 -6.56 -19.12 14.05
CA ASN A 95 -5.75 -20.32 14.21
C ASN A 95 -4.74 -20.18 15.36
N GLY A 96 -4.24 -18.97 15.58
CA GLY A 96 -3.14 -18.69 16.50
C GLY A 96 -1.79 -19.16 15.97
N VAL A 97 -0.81 -19.27 16.86
CA VAL A 97 0.55 -19.72 16.51
C VAL A 97 0.55 -21.24 16.28
N PRO A 98 1.06 -21.72 15.12
CA PRO A 98 1.62 -20.98 13.99
C PRO A 98 0.55 -20.39 13.07
N PHE A 99 0.75 -19.15 12.61
CA PHE A 99 -0.14 -18.51 11.64
C PHE A 99 -0.06 -19.18 10.26
N TYR A 100 -1.16 -19.21 9.52
CA TYR A 100 -1.19 -19.80 8.17
C TYR A 100 -0.22 -19.11 7.21
N ASP A 101 -0.07 -17.78 7.32
CA ASP A 101 0.91 -17.02 6.55
C ASP A 101 2.33 -17.52 6.80
N ALA A 102 2.70 -17.69 8.07
CA ALA A 102 4.03 -18.19 8.44
C ALA A 102 4.26 -19.64 7.96
N ILE A 103 3.26 -20.52 8.10
CA ILE A 103 3.34 -21.91 7.58
C ILE A 103 3.59 -21.89 6.07
N GLY A 104 2.87 -21.03 5.35
CA GLY A 104 3.01 -20.89 3.90
C GLY A 104 4.40 -20.42 3.50
N LEU A 105 4.91 -19.36 4.14
CA LEU A 105 6.24 -18.80 3.87
C LEU A 105 7.38 -19.78 4.24
N GLU A 106 7.25 -20.50 5.36
CA GLU A 106 8.22 -21.53 5.75
C GLU A 106 8.27 -22.65 4.71
N LEU A 107 7.12 -23.10 4.18
CA LEU A 107 7.08 -24.12 3.12
C LEU A 107 7.61 -23.62 1.77
N VAL A 108 7.52 -22.33 1.47
CA VAL A 108 8.18 -21.69 0.31
C VAL A 108 9.70 -21.66 0.51
N GLY A 109 10.18 -21.46 1.74
CA GLY A 109 11.59 -21.47 2.12
C GLY A 109 12.33 -20.20 1.72
N TYR A 110 12.21 -19.16 2.53
CA TYR A 110 12.94 -17.90 2.40
C TYR A 110 14.30 -17.97 3.12
N ASP A 111 15.33 -17.32 2.56
CA ASP A 111 16.64 -17.17 3.19
C ASP A 111 16.70 -15.97 4.14
N ALA A 112 15.92 -14.93 3.86
CA ALA A 112 15.71 -13.77 4.72
C ALA A 112 14.42 -13.04 4.35
N ILE A 113 13.82 -12.35 5.33
CA ILE A 113 12.58 -11.60 5.20
C ILE A 113 12.82 -10.17 5.70
N CYS A 114 12.52 -9.15 4.88
CA CYS A 114 12.48 -7.75 5.31
C CYS A 114 11.23 -7.51 6.17
N ILE A 115 11.31 -6.61 7.12
CA ILE A 115 10.18 -6.16 7.92
C ILE A 115 9.55 -4.94 7.22
N GLY A 116 8.30 -5.08 6.77
CA GLY A 116 7.49 -4.00 6.23
C GLY A 116 6.69 -3.25 7.32
N ASN A 117 5.75 -2.41 6.91
CA ASN A 117 4.88 -1.70 7.84
C ASN A 117 3.68 -2.53 8.29
N HIS A 118 3.14 -3.37 7.41
CA HIS A 118 1.97 -4.20 7.73
C HIS A 118 2.27 -5.32 8.74
N GLU A 119 3.53 -5.68 8.95
CA GLU A 119 3.93 -6.53 10.06
C GLU A 119 3.53 -5.95 11.45
N PHE A 120 3.23 -4.65 11.54
CA PHE A 120 2.81 -3.99 12.78
C PHE A 120 1.33 -3.60 12.82
N ASP A 121 0.50 -3.97 11.88
CA ASP A 121 -0.92 -3.58 11.83
C ASP A 121 -1.72 -4.03 13.05
N PHE A 122 -1.36 -5.18 13.62
CA PHE A 122 -1.96 -5.76 14.82
C PHE A 122 -1.09 -5.58 16.06
N GLY A 123 -0.12 -4.70 15.99
CA GLY A 123 0.81 -4.39 17.08
C GLY A 123 2.03 -5.31 17.14
N PRO A 124 3.01 -4.94 17.99
CA PRO A 124 4.29 -5.64 18.09
C PRO A 124 4.18 -7.06 18.65
N ASP A 125 3.18 -7.36 19.48
CA ASP A 125 2.98 -8.72 20.01
C ASP A 125 2.52 -9.70 18.91
N THR A 126 1.62 -9.28 18.02
CA THR A 126 1.20 -10.09 16.85
C THR A 126 2.36 -10.33 15.90
N PHE A 127 3.21 -9.31 15.67
CA PHE A 127 4.43 -9.50 14.90
C PHE A 127 5.40 -10.49 15.58
N ALA A 128 5.54 -10.43 16.90
CA ALA A 128 6.37 -11.40 17.65
C ALA A 128 5.82 -12.83 17.53
N ASP A 129 4.51 -13.02 17.58
CA ASP A 129 3.83 -14.30 17.36
C ASP A 129 4.03 -14.80 15.92
N PHE A 130 3.95 -13.90 14.94
CA PHE A 130 4.24 -14.24 13.53
C PHE A 130 5.67 -14.75 13.35
N VAL A 131 6.67 -14.03 13.86
CA VAL A 131 8.08 -14.47 13.80
C VAL A 131 8.29 -15.79 14.56
N SER A 132 7.60 -15.98 15.68
CA SER A 132 7.68 -17.21 16.49
C SER A 132 7.00 -18.41 15.82
N SER A 133 6.15 -18.18 14.84
CA SER A 133 5.49 -19.23 14.05
C SER A 133 6.46 -20.00 13.12
N PHE A 134 7.63 -19.44 12.81
CA PHE A 134 8.64 -20.08 11.95
C PHE A 134 9.56 -20.99 12.78
N THR A 135 9.73 -22.23 12.34
CA THR A 135 10.55 -23.24 13.01
C THR A 135 11.96 -23.37 12.40
N ASP A 136 12.14 -22.96 11.15
CA ASP A 136 13.39 -23.04 10.39
C ASP A 136 14.45 -22.00 10.80
N GLY A 137 14.03 -20.97 11.58
CA GLY A 137 14.94 -19.93 12.08
C GLY A 137 15.28 -18.85 11.06
N VAL A 138 14.49 -18.70 9.97
CA VAL A 138 14.67 -17.61 9.00
C VAL A 138 14.77 -16.25 9.70
N PRO A 139 15.77 -15.39 9.36
CA PRO A 139 15.91 -14.09 9.99
C PRO A 139 14.99 -13.06 9.36
N PHE A 140 14.38 -12.24 10.22
CA PHE A 140 13.65 -11.02 9.82
C PHE A 140 14.61 -9.83 9.95
N LEU A 141 14.69 -8.99 8.91
CA LEU A 141 15.73 -7.97 8.80
C LEU A 141 15.15 -6.56 8.75
N SER A 142 15.72 -5.67 9.56
CA SER A 142 15.62 -4.22 9.40
C SER A 142 16.74 -3.53 10.19
N ALA A 143 17.57 -2.75 9.50
CA ALA A 143 18.71 -2.08 10.12
C ALA A 143 18.31 -0.85 10.95
N ASN A 144 17.19 -0.20 10.59
CA ASN A 144 16.77 1.07 11.17
C ASN A 144 15.67 0.98 12.23
N LEU A 145 15.20 -0.23 12.58
CA LEU A 145 14.26 -0.44 13.68
C LEU A 145 14.97 -0.65 15.01
N ASN A 146 14.40 -0.07 16.07
CA ASN A 146 14.83 -0.24 17.46
C ASN A 146 13.66 -0.76 18.28
N TYR A 147 13.83 -1.94 18.89
CA TYR A 147 12.80 -2.68 19.60
C TYR A 147 12.82 -2.49 21.12
N ALA A 148 13.68 -1.61 21.66
CA ALA A 148 13.97 -1.52 23.10
C ALA A 148 12.73 -1.31 24.00
N GLY A 149 11.65 -0.75 23.44
CA GLY A 149 10.38 -0.56 24.16
C GLY A 149 9.43 -1.76 24.14
N GLU A 150 9.74 -2.83 23.38
CA GLU A 150 8.87 -3.98 23.14
C GLU A 150 9.54 -5.29 23.59
N PRO A 151 9.25 -5.79 24.82
CA PRO A 151 9.99 -6.91 25.41
C PRO A 151 10.01 -8.19 24.58
N ASN A 152 8.90 -8.53 23.88
CA ASN A 152 8.79 -9.72 23.06
C ASN A 152 9.69 -9.62 21.80
N LEU A 153 9.79 -8.44 21.19
CA LEU A 153 10.69 -8.20 20.06
C LEU A 153 12.15 -8.17 20.50
N VAL A 154 12.47 -7.60 21.66
CA VAL A 154 13.83 -7.65 22.25
C VAL A 154 14.27 -9.10 22.50
N ALA A 155 13.36 -9.97 22.94
CA ALA A 155 13.66 -11.39 23.11
C ALA A 155 14.00 -12.06 21.77
N LEU A 156 13.26 -11.76 20.72
CA LEU A 156 13.51 -12.27 19.34
C LEU A 156 14.82 -11.72 18.76
N GLU A 157 15.14 -10.45 18.99
CA GLU A 157 16.43 -9.86 18.60
C GLU A 157 17.58 -10.58 19.32
N SER A 158 17.46 -10.79 20.62
CA SER A 158 18.44 -11.52 21.42
C SER A 158 18.62 -12.98 20.97
N ALA A 159 17.55 -13.61 20.49
CA ALA A 159 17.56 -14.95 19.91
C ALA A 159 18.11 -14.99 18.46
N GLY A 160 18.42 -13.84 17.86
CA GLY A 160 18.93 -13.73 16.50
C GLY A 160 17.88 -13.96 15.40
N ARG A 161 16.58 -13.80 15.74
CA ARG A 161 15.47 -13.86 14.80
C ARG A 161 15.24 -12.51 14.10
N LEU A 162 15.40 -11.41 14.84
CA LEU A 162 15.41 -10.05 14.32
C LEU A 162 16.86 -9.57 14.20
N LYS A 163 17.26 -9.09 13.03
CA LYS A 163 18.64 -8.67 12.75
C LYS A 163 18.65 -7.43 11.84
N LYS A 164 19.78 -6.76 11.79
CA LYS A 164 20.04 -5.67 10.85
C LYS A 164 20.44 -6.17 9.46
N SER A 165 21.23 -7.25 9.45
CA SER A 165 21.78 -7.86 8.24
C SER A 165 22.06 -9.34 8.50
N THR A 166 22.27 -10.10 7.42
CA THR A 166 22.68 -11.51 7.49
C THR A 166 23.61 -11.87 6.34
N ILE A 167 24.29 -13.02 6.42
CA ILE A 167 25.08 -13.57 5.34
C ILE A 167 24.51 -14.94 4.97
N VAL A 168 24.17 -15.13 3.70
CA VAL A 168 23.74 -16.40 3.12
C VAL A 168 24.90 -16.97 2.29
N THR A 169 25.21 -18.25 2.49
CA THR A 169 26.21 -18.95 1.65
C THR A 169 25.49 -19.78 0.61
N THR A 170 25.67 -19.47 -0.66
CA THR A 170 25.05 -20.16 -1.78
C THR A 170 26.02 -20.30 -2.95
N GLY A 171 26.04 -21.45 -3.65
CA GLY A 171 26.96 -21.71 -4.76
C GLY A 171 28.44 -21.56 -4.38
N GLY A 172 28.78 -21.70 -3.08
CA GLY A 172 30.15 -21.53 -2.57
C GLY A 172 30.59 -20.07 -2.35
N ARG A 173 29.71 -19.08 -2.52
CA ARG A 173 29.96 -17.64 -2.27
C ARG A 173 29.09 -17.13 -1.12
N GLN A 174 29.58 -16.12 -0.45
CA GLN A 174 28.84 -15.39 0.58
C GLN A 174 28.10 -14.21 -0.06
N VAL A 175 26.82 -14.07 0.27
CA VAL A 175 25.95 -12.96 -0.13
C VAL A 175 25.50 -12.25 1.13
N GLY A 176 25.82 -10.98 1.26
CA GLY A 176 25.37 -10.11 2.34
C GLY A 176 23.98 -9.57 2.04
N ILE A 177 23.10 -9.59 3.03
CA ILE A 177 21.74 -9.10 2.91
C ILE A 177 21.52 -8.09 4.01
N VAL A 178 21.20 -6.84 3.63
CA VAL A 178 20.82 -5.74 4.52
C VAL A 178 19.37 -5.39 4.26
N ALA A 179 18.62 -4.92 5.28
CA ALA A 179 17.27 -4.45 5.05
C ALA A 179 16.96 -3.15 5.78
N ALA A 180 15.96 -2.40 5.28
CA ALA A 180 15.46 -1.18 5.89
C ALA A 180 13.96 -1.03 5.72
N THR A 181 13.29 -0.54 6.78
CA THR A 181 11.86 -0.29 6.85
C THR A 181 11.58 1.21 6.78
N THR A 182 10.42 1.59 6.26
CA THR A 182 10.00 2.99 6.15
C THR A 182 10.04 3.73 7.48
N PRO A 183 10.58 4.97 7.52
CA PRO A 183 10.51 5.80 8.71
C PRO A 183 9.10 6.34 8.99
N ASP A 184 8.18 6.23 8.02
CA ASP A 184 6.77 6.61 8.19
C ASP A 184 5.97 5.59 9.00
N LEU A 185 6.59 4.48 9.43
CA LEU A 185 5.97 3.40 10.19
C LEU A 185 5.04 3.85 11.33
N PRO A 186 5.40 4.84 12.18
CA PRO A 186 4.53 5.30 13.27
C PRO A 186 3.24 6.01 12.80
N PHE A 187 3.18 6.39 11.52
CA PHE A 187 2.06 7.14 10.93
C PHE A 187 1.15 6.29 10.06
N ILE A 188 1.62 5.11 9.65
CA ILE A 188 0.91 4.25 8.69
C ILE A 188 0.59 2.87 9.23
N SER A 189 1.05 2.53 10.45
CA SER A 189 0.77 1.27 11.14
C SER A 189 0.74 1.46 12.66
N SER A 190 0.73 0.37 13.43
CA SER A 190 0.60 0.37 14.90
C SER A 190 1.84 -0.25 15.58
N PRO A 191 3.04 0.33 15.42
CA PRO A 191 4.30 -0.30 15.87
C PRO A 191 4.53 -0.27 17.39
N GLY A 192 3.60 0.25 18.20
CA GLY A 192 3.80 0.39 19.63
C GLY A 192 4.97 1.31 19.97
N ALA A 193 5.89 0.82 20.78
CA ALA A 193 7.10 1.55 21.18
C ALA A 193 8.33 1.28 20.27
N VAL A 194 8.14 0.60 19.15
CA VAL A 194 9.22 0.44 18.14
C VAL A 194 9.53 1.79 17.50
N VAL A 195 10.82 2.11 17.40
CA VAL A 195 11.29 3.36 16.78
C VAL A 195 11.91 3.06 15.42
N ALA A 196 11.34 3.63 14.35
CA ALA A 196 11.91 3.61 13.00
C ALA A 196 12.79 4.86 12.79
N SER A 197 14.09 4.67 12.63
CA SER A 197 15.02 5.77 12.42
C SER A 197 14.94 6.32 10.99
N PRO A 198 14.83 7.65 10.78
CA PRO A 198 14.87 8.26 9.45
C PRO A 198 16.28 8.35 8.85
N ALA A 199 17.33 8.03 9.59
CA ALA A 199 18.72 8.08 9.12
C ALA A 199 19.10 6.85 8.26
N ILE A 200 18.24 6.45 7.34
CA ILE A 200 18.36 5.19 6.57
C ILE A 200 19.70 5.11 5.86
N LYS A 201 20.11 6.16 5.14
CA LYS A 201 21.37 6.19 4.38
C LYS A 201 22.57 5.82 5.26
N ASP A 202 22.72 6.46 6.42
CA ASP A 202 23.90 6.26 7.28
C ASP A 202 23.88 4.87 7.95
N ILE A 203 22.68 4.41 8.33
CA ILE A 203 22.49 3.10 8.98
C ILE A 203 22.73 1.96 7.98
N VAL A 204 22.15 2.03 6.79
CA VAL A 204 22.35 1.02 5.74
C VAL A 204 23.81 0.98 5.32
N GLN A 205 24.45 2.15 5.09
CA GLN A 205 25.85 2.19 4.72
C GLN A 205 26.77 1.57 5.78
N ALA A 206 26.48 1.81 7.07
CA ALA A 206 27.26 1.19 8.17
C ALA A 206 27.16 -0.34 8.17
N GLU A 207 26.00 -0.92 7.88
CA GLU A 207 25.83 -2.38 7.77
C GLU A 207 26.53 -2.92 6.51
N VAL A 208 26.43 -2.23 5.37
CA VAL A 208 27.16 -2.56 4.13
C VAL A 208 28.68 -2.56 4.37
N ASP A 209 29.19 -1.52 5.02
CA ASP A 209 30.63 -1.41 5.34
C ASP A 209 31.08 -2.54 6.30
N ALA A 210 30.23 -2.90 7.27
CA ALA A 210 30.51 -4.00 8.20
C ALA A 210 30.57 -5.37 7.50
N LEU A 211 29.70 -5.62 6.51
CA LEU A 211 29.73 -6.85 5.69
C LEU A 211 30.95 -6.86 4.76
N THR A 212 31.25 -5.75 4.12
CA THR A 212 32.44 -5.59 3.26
C THR A 212 33.73 -5.83 4.05
N ALA A 213 33.81 -5.32 5.28
CA ALA A 213 34.97 -5.54 6.17
C ALA A 213 35.15 -7.01 6.57
N GLN A 214 34.09 -7.82 6.50
CA GLN A 214 34.14 -9.28 6.69
C GLN A 214 34.53 -10.04 5.41
N GLY A 215 34.75 -9.34 4.29
CA GLY A 215 35.14 -9.93 3.01
C GLY A 215 33.95 -10.37 2.15
N VAL A 216 32.74 -9.88 2.45
CA VAL A 216 31.56 -10.10 1.61
C VAL A 216 31.59 -9.06 0.48
N ASP A 217 31.60 -9.54 -0.74
CA ASP A 217 31.73 -8.73 -1.97
C ASP A 217 30.47 -8.73 -2.86
N ILE A 218 29.41 -9.41 -2.44
CA ILE A 218 28.10 -9.40 -3.09
C ILE A 218 27.07 -8.97 -2.05
N ILE A 219 26.42 -7.81 -2.23
CA ILE A 219 25.51 -7.25 -1.25
C ILE A 219 24.16 -6.92 -1.87
N ILE A 220 23.09 -7.47 -1.28
CA ILE A 220 21.69 -7.20 -1.61
C ILE A 220 21.09 -6.33 -0.51
N LEU A 221 20.47 -5.23 -0.89
CA LEU A 221 19.67 -4.40 -0.01
C LEU A 221 18.19 -4.66 -0.27
N MET A 222 17.47 -5.16 0.73
CA MET A 222 16.01 -5.23 0.73
C MET A 222 15.45 -3.97 1.41
N THR A 223 14.51 -3.31 0.78
CA THR A 223 13.88 -2.13 1.36
C THR A 223 12.37 -2.24 1.35
N HIS A 224 11.75 -1.60 2.34
CA HIS A 224 10.31 -1.41 2.39
C HIS A 224 10.02 0.06 2.68
N LEU A 225 10.15 0.93 1.63
CA LEU A 225 10.14 2.40 1.76
C LEU A 225 8.91 3.08 1.15
N GLN A 226 7.86 2.32 0.87
CA GLN A 226 6.54 2.80 0.38
C GLN A 226 6.54 3.31 -1.08
N GLY A 227 7.54 2.95 -1.86
CA GLY A 227 7.56 3.24 -3.30
C GLY A 227 8.97 3.38 -3.86
N ILE A 228 9.19 2.82 -5.05
CA ILE A 228 10.51 2.70 -5.72
C ILE A 228 11.25 4.03 -5.90
N GLY A 229 10.52 5.15 -5.87
CA GLY A 229 11.12 6.49 -5.91
C GLY A 229 12.05 6.78 -4.73
N SER A 230 11.76 6.20 -3.56
CA SER A 230 12.57 6.34 -2.34
C SER A 230 13.89 5.60 -2.49
N GLU A 231 13.88 4.39 -3.05
CA GLU A 231 15.09 3.62 -3.35
C GLU A 231 15.95 4.31 -4.40
N LEU A 232 15.33 4.80 -5.48
CA LEU A 232 16.05 5.54 -6.53
C LEU A 232 16.69 6.83 -6.01
N ALA A 233 16.13 7.45 -4.98
CA ALA A 233 16.72 8.62 -4.31
C ALA A 233 17.83 8.23 -3.31
N LEU A 234 17.76 7.04 -2.71
CA LEU A 234 18.72 6.51 -1.74
C LEU A 234 20.01 5.99 -2.41
N ILE A 235 19.89 5.22 -3.48
CA ILE A 235 21.00 4.52 -4.15
C ILE A 235 22.19 5.44 -4.50
N PRO A 236 22.00 6.65 -5.07
CA PRO A 236 23.13 7.55 -5.38
C PRO A 236 23.93 8.03 -4.16
N GLN A 237 23.47 7.71 -2.96
CA GLN A 237 24.11 8.07 -1.69
C GLN A 237 24.83 6.88 -1.03
N LEU A 238 24.63 5.67 -1.55
CA LEU A 238 25.19 4.40 -1.04
C LEU A 238 26.41 3.96 -1.86
N ARG A 239 27.19 3.03 -1.32
CA ARG A 239 28.34 2.37 -1.94
C ARG A 239 28.29 0.89 -1.69
N ASN A 240 28.86 0.12 -2.61
CA ASN A 240 29.01 -1.34 -2.50
C ASN A 240 27.68 -2.09 -2.31
N VAL A 241 26.60 -1.63 -2.94
CA VAL A 241 25.32 -2.34 -3.05
C VAL A 241 25.16 -2.78 -4.50
N ASP A 242 24.97 -4.07 -4.76
CA ASP A 242 24.86 -4.63 -6.11
C ASP A 242 23.43 -4.72 -6.59
N VAL A 243 22.52 -5.16 -5.70
CA VAL A 243 21.11 -5.37 -5.98
C VAL A 243 20.25 -4.71 -4.90
N VAL A 244 19.16 -4.05 -5.31
CA VAL A 244 18.13 -3.52 -4.41
C VAL A 244 16.80 -4.17 -4.75
N ILE A 245 16.12 -4.73 -3.75
CA ILE A 245 14.75 -5.22 -3.85
C ILE A 245 13.85 -4.20 -3.16
N ALA A 246 13.03 -3.48 -3.95
CA ALA A 246 12.09 -2.50 -3.42
C ALA A 246 10.76 -3.15 -3.02
N GLY A 247 10.21 -2.75 -1.88
CA GLY A 247 8.92 -3.18 -1.36
C GLY A 247 8.09 -2.01 -0.83
N GLY A 248 6.81 -2.25 -0.55
CA GLY A 248 5.87 -1.26 -0.04
C GLY A 248 5.25 -0.39 -1.11
N GLY A 249 5.51 -0.66 -2.38
CA GLY A 249 4.90 0.00 -3.53
C GLY A 249 4.21 -1.00 -4.45
N ASP A 250 3.35 -0.50 -5.28
CA ASP A 250 2.59 -1.30 -6.26
C ASP A 250 3.24 -1.29 -7.66
N GLU A 251 4.50 -0.87 -7.77
CA GLU A 251 5.16 -0.73 -9.05
C GLU A 251 5.46 -2.10 -9.68
N LEU A 252 5.23 -2.18 -10.98
CA LEU A 252 5.59 -3.33 -11.80
C LEU A 252 6.79 -2.99 -12.67
N LEU A 253 7.86 -3.76 -12.56
CA LEU A 253 8.96 -3.74 -13.52
C LEU A 253 8.83 -4.96 -14.44
N ALA A 254 8.82 -4.77 -15.74
CA ALA A 254 8.77 -5.87 -16.69
C ALA A 254 9.39 -5.49 -18.04
N ASN A 255 9.87 -6.51 -18.77
CA ASN A 255 10.44 -6.34 -20.10
C ASN A 255 9.40 -6.67 -21.20
N PRO A 256 9.54 -6.14 -22.43
CA PRO A 256 8.65 -6.48 -23.52
C PRO A 256 8.51 -7.99 -23.73
N GLY A 257 7.27 -8.46 -23.80
CA GLY A 257 6.95 -9.89 -23.96
C GLY A 257 6.79 -10.66 -22.65
N THR A 258 6.96 -10.03 -21.49
CA THR A 258 6.65 -10.65 -20.20
C THR A 258 5.16 -10.98 -20.13
N LEU A 259 4.83 -12.19 -19.67
CA LEU A 259 3.44 -12.57 -19.41
C LEU A 259 2.96 -11.91 -18.12
N LEU A 260 1.97 -11.04 -18.22
CA LEU A 260 1.39 -10.34 -17.07
C LEU A 260 0.07 -10.97 -16.62
N VAL A 261 -0.32 -10.71 -15.36
CA VAL A 261 -1.67 -10.95 -14.87
C VAL A 261 -2.63 -10.01 -15.61
N PRO A 262 -3.87 -10.41 -15.94
CA PRO A 262 -4.76 -9.61 -16.79
C PRO A 262 -4.94 -8.16 -16.36
N ASP A 263 -5.10 -7.89 -15.08
CA ASP A 263 -5.28 -6.54 -14.55
C ASP A 263 -4.02 -5.67 -14.69
N ASP A 264 -2.84 -6.31 -14.64
CA ASP A 264 -1.55 -5.64 -14.78
C ASP A 264 -1.19 -5.40 -16.25
N ALA A 265 -1.90 -6.04 -17.17
CA ALA A 265 -1.71 -5.89 -18.63
C ALA A 265 -2.62 -4.83 -19.27
N ILE A 266 -3.41 -4.10 -18.47
CA ILE A 266 -4.33 -3.08 -18.97
C ILE A 266 -3.54 -1.92 -19.59
N ASP A 267 -3.86 -1.59 -20.85
CA ASP A 267 -3.37 -0.45 -21.61
C ASP A 267 -4.57 0.35 -22.12
N ALA A 268 -5.16 1.15 -21.22
CA ALA A 268 -6.39 1.90 -21.50
C ALA A 268 -6.18 3.03 -22.51
N ASN A 269 -4.94 3.52 -22.62
CA ASN A 269 -4.58 4.60 -23.55
C ASN A 269 -4.11 4.09 -24.93
N ASN A 270 -3.98 2.75 -25.10
CA ASN A 270 -3.58 2.05 -26.33
C ASN A 270 -2.22 2.50 -26.90
N ASN A 271 -1.25 2.78 -26.04
CA ASN A 271 0.12 3.14 -26.44
C ASN A 271 1.06 1.93 -26.58
N GLY A 272 0.57 0.72 -26.30
CA GLY A 272 1.32 -0.53 -26.32
C GLY A 272 2.13 -0.80 -25.06
N ILE A 273 1.93 -0.01 -23.99
CA ILE A 273 2.59 -0.12 -22.68
C ILE A 273 1.50 -0.25 -21.61
N PRO A 274 1.53 -1.29 -20.76
CA PRO A 274 0.58 -1.40 -19.65
C PRO A 274 0.63 -0.17 -18.73
N ASP A 275 -0.53 0.34 -18.33
CA ASP A 275 -0.65 1.57 -17.56
C ASP A 275 0.06 1.51 -16.18
N LEU A 276 0.19 0.30 -15.60
CA LEU A 276 0.85 0.06 -14.31
C LEU A 276 2.35 -0.24 -14.43
N LEU A 277 2.89 -0.30 -15.66
CA LEU A 277 4.31 -0.57 -15.86
C LEU A 277 5.15 0.66 -15.50
N PHE A 278 5.96 0.53 -14.45
CA PHE A 278 6.88 1.60 -14.03
C PHE A 278 8.12 1.67 -14.91
N GLY A 279 8.67 0.52 -15.33
CA GLY A 279 9.88 0.48 -16.14
C GLY A 279 10.38 -0.93 -16.47
N PRO A 280 11.57 -1.02 -17.09
CA PRO A 280 12.19 -2.30 -17.40
C PRO A 280 12.67 -3.03 -16.13
N TYR A 281 12.79 -4.35 -16.21
CA TYR A 281 13.35 -5.19 -15.15
C TYR A 281 14.75 -5.72 -15.54
N PRO A 282 15.82 -5.39 -14.75
CA PRO A 282 15.90 -4.45 -13.63
C PRO A 282 16.04 -2.99 -14.09
N LEU A 283 15.78 -2.02 -13.20
CA LEU A 283 16.28 -0.66 -13.35
C LEU A 283 17.79 -0.63 -13.06
N THR A 284 18.50 0.39 -13.58
CA THR A 284 19.96 0.45 -13.53
C THR A 284 20.49 1.82 -13.10
N PRO A 285 20.09 2.36 -11.91
CA PRO A 285 20.69 3.57 -11.38
C PRO A 285 22.16 3.35 -11.03
N THR A 286 22.89 4.45 -10.75
CA THR A 286 24.27 4.42 -10.30
C THR A 286 24.37 4.79 -8.81
N ASP A 287 25.28 4.14 -8.10
CA ASP A 287 25.64 4.46 -6.72
C ASP A 287 26.55 5.70 -6.61
N ALA A 288 27.00 6.00 -5.39
CA ALA A 288 27.86 7.15 -5.10
C ALA A 288 29.26 7.08 -5.76
N ASP A 289 29.71 5.90 -6.16
CA ASP A 289 30.98 5.68 -6.87
C ASP A 289 30.80 5.55 -8.39
N GLY A 290 29.56 5.70 -8.89
CA GLY A 290 29.22 5.58 -10.30
C GLY A 290 29.07 4.14 -10.78
N LYS A 291 29.03 3.14 -9.89
CA LYS A 291 28.75 1.74 -10.21
C LYS A 291 27.25 1.56 -10.45
N THR A 292 26.90 0.65 -11.37
CA THR A 292 25.51 0.35 -11.69
C THR A 292 24.91 -0.62 -10.69
N VAL A 293 23.82 -0.22 -10.04
CA VAL A 293 23.02 -1.04 -9.12
C VAL A 293 21.83 -1.64 -9.89
N ARG A 294 21.42 -2.86 -9.57
CA ARG A 294 20.23 -3.50 -10.15
C ARG A 294 19.05 -3.36 -9.20
N VAL A 295 18.03 -2.59 -9.59
CA VAL A 295 16.80 -2.41 -8.78
C VAL A 295 15.69 -3.28 -9.35
N ILE A 296 15.08 -4.08 -8.51
CA ILE A 296 14.01 -5.03 -8.85
C ILE A 296 12.83 -4.88 -7.90
N THR A 297 11.64 -5.09 -8.42
CA THR A 297 10.38 -5.23 -7.69
C THR A 297 9.35 -5.93 -8.56
N THR A 298 8.26 -6.42 -7.99
CA THR A 298 7.09 -6.94 -8.67
C THR A 298 5.82 -6.41 -8.02
N ARG A 299 4.68 -6.56 -8.69
CA ARG A 299 3.38 -6.41 -8.02
C ARG A 299 3.25 -7.47 -6.91
N GLY A 300 2.64 -7.04 -5.81
CA GLY A 300 2.37 -7.87 -4.63
C GLY A 300 1.38 -9.02 -4.86
N ASP A 301 0.69 -9.44 -3.80
CA ASP A 301 -0.39 -10.44 -3.82
C ASP A 301 0.04 -11.85 -4.31
N TYR A 302 1.32 -12.21 -4.23
CA TYR A 302 1.87 -13.45 -4.83
C TYR A 302 1.57 -13.61 -6.33
N ARG A 303 1.35 -12.52 -7.06
CA ARG A 303 1.06 -12.53 -8.51
C ARG A 303 2.24 -12.98 -9.34
N TYR A 304 3.45 -12.73 -8.86
CA TYR A 304 4.71 -13.02 -9.54
C TYR A 304 5.77 -13.53 -8.58
N VAL A 305 6.66 -14.39 -9.09
CA VAL A 305 7.99 -14.60 -8.52
C VAL A 305 8.95 -13.70 -9.29
N GLY A 306 9.56 -12.73 -8.62
CA GLY A 306 10.65 -11.96 -9.22
C GLY A 306 11.88 -12.84 -9.40
N ARG A 307 12.53 -12.81 -10.59
CA ARG A 307 13.73 -13.57 -10.90
C ARG A 307 14.77 -12.65 -11.53
N LEU A 308 15.89 -12.44 -10.84
CA LEU A 308 17.06 -11.76 -11.37
C LEU A 308 18.24 -12.74 -11.39
N ALA A 309 18.79 -13.06 -12.55
CA ALA A 309 20.02 -13.84 -12.68
C ALA A 309 21.16 -12.92 -13.12
N VAL A 310 22.19 -12.82 -12.28
CA VAL A 310 23.34 -11.89 -12.42
C VAL A 310 24.63 -12.70 -12.45
N ASP A 311 25.52 -12.31 -13.33
CA ASP A 311 26.86 -12.88 -13.43
C ASP A 311 27.88 -11.95 -12.77
N PHE A 312 28.65 -12.47 -11.84
CA PHE A 312 29.73 -11.77 -11.14
C PHE A 312 31.10 -12.22 -11.59
N ASP A 313 32.06 -11.33 -11.62
CA ASP A 313 33.47 -11.65 -11.77
C ASP A 313 34.10 -12.11 -10.43
N ILE A 314 35.42 -12.36 -10.45
CA ILE A 314 36.15 -12.79 -9.24
C ILE A 314 36.20 -11.71 -8.15
N ASN A 315 35.97 -10.44 -8.49
CA ASN A 315 36.02 -9.32 -7.55
C ASN A 315 34.63 -8.96 -7.00
N GLY A 316 33.58 -9.70 -7.38
CA GLY A 316 32.20 -9.37 -7.00
C GLY A 316 31.55 -8.29 -7.86
N GLU A 317 32.12 -7.92 -9.01
CA GLU A 317 31.52 -6.93 -9.91
C GLU A 317 30.54 -7.61 -10.88
N ILE A 318 29.37 -6.98 -11.09
CA ILE A 318 28.38 -7.48 -12.04
C ILE A 318 28.88 -7.30 -13.48
N VAL A 319 29.09 -8.41 -14.18
CA VAL A 319 29.55 -8.43 -15.58
C VAL A 319 28.42 -8.79 -16.58
N GLY A 320 27.28 -9.28 -16.10
CA GLY A 320 26.15 -9.61 -16.94
C GLY A 320 24.84 -9.75 -16.17
N VAL A 321 23.72 -9.55 -16.88
CA VAL A 321 22.36 -9.86 -16.43
C VAL A 321 21.73 -10.76 -17.47
N ASP A 322 21.19 -11.91 -17.04
CA ASP A 322 20.50 -12.84 -17.91
C ASP A 322 19.25 -12.19 -18.51
N THR A 323 19.09 -12.32 -19.82
CA THR A 323 17.98 -11.69 -20.57
C THR A 323 16.60 -12.25 -20.23
N THR A 324 16.54 -13.40 -19.53
CA THR A 324 15.30 -14.00 -19.03
C THR A 324 14.93 -13.51 -17.63
N SER A 325 15.69 -12.55 -17.06
CA SER A 325 15.35 -11.90 -15.80
C SER A 325 14.08 -11.09 -15.94
N GLY A 326 13.19 -11.21 -14.95
CA GLY A 326 11.89 -10.53 -14.94
C GLY A 326 10.91 -11.15 -13.95
N PRO A 327 9.71 -10.58 -13.81
CA PRO A 327 8.64 -11.18 -13.04
C PRO A 327 8.10 -12.42 -13.77
N VAL A 328 8.05 -13.55 -13.07
CA VAL A 328 7.47 -14.80 -13.59
C VAL A 328 6.07 -14.96 -13.01
N ARG A 329 5.06 -14.92 -13.88
CA ARG A 329 3.65 -14.92 -13.49
C ARG A 329 3.25 -16.23 -12.78
N VAL A 330 2.61 -16.12 -11.63
CA VAL A 330 1.99 -17.23 -10.90
C VAL A 330 0.59 -17.46 -11.46
N ALA A 331 0.35 -18.62 -12.06
CA ALA A 331 -0.92 -18.95 -12.70
C ALA A 331 -1.24 -20.44 -12.58
N ALA A 332 -2.53 -20.77 -12.67
CA ALA A 332 -3.00 -22.16 -12.76
C ALA A 332 -2.66 -22.81 -14.11
N THR A 333 -2.64 -24.13 -14.17
CA THR A 333 -2.30 -24.92 -15.38
C THR A 333 -3.21 -24.68 -16.59
N THR A 334 -4.36 -24.05 -16.38
CA THR A 334 -5.27 -23.58 -17.45
C THR A 334 -4.71 -22.39 -18.20
N GLN A 335 -3.73 -21.70 -17.63
CA GLN A 335 -3.07 -20.53 -18.19
C GLN A 335 -1.70 -20.88 -18.76
N THR A 336 -1.24 -20.13 -19.77
CA THR A 336 0.10 -20.29 -20.34
C THR A 336 1.18 -20.10 -19.25
N GLY A 337 2.10 -21.06 -19.12
CA GLY A 337 3.15 -21.03 -18.11
C GLY A 337 2.67 -21.33 -16.68
N GLY A 338 1.42 -21.75 -16.52
CA GLY A 338 0.85 -22.07 -15.21
C GLY A 338 1.38 -23.36 -14.60
N VAL A 339 1.26 -23.45 -13.27
CA VAL A 339 1.74 -24.56 -12.44
C VAL A 339 0.62 -25.17 -11.62
N VAL A 340 0.79 -26.40 -11.17
CA VAL A 340 -0.08 -27.02 -10.15
C VAL A 340 0.21 -26.39 -8.79
N ALA A 341 -0.80 -26.30 -7.93
CA ALA A 341 -0.61 -25.89 -6.56
C ALA A 341 0.21 -26.92 -5.78
N ASP A 342 1.11 -26.46 -4.91
CA ASP A 342 1.86 -27.33 -4.00
C ASP A 342 0.87 -28.04 -3.05
N PRO A 343 0.86 -29.39 -2.99
CA PRO A 343 -0.13 -30.12 -2.22
C PRO A 343 0.04 -29.96 -0.70
N ALA A 344 1.25 -29.69 -0.20
CA ALA A 344 1.48 -29.49 1.22
C ALA A 344 0.98 -28.10 1.65
N ILE A 345 1.31 -27.05 0.89
CA ILE A 345 0.83 -25.68 1.13
C ILE A 345 -0.71 -25.64 0.97
N GLN A 346 -1.24 -26.31 -0.04
CA GLN A 346 -2.68 -26.38 -0.26
C GLN A 346 -3.41 -27.02 0.93
N ALA A 347 -2.88 -28.12 1.46
CA ALA A 347 -3.50 -28.81 2.58
C ALA A 347 -3.36 -28.09 3.92
N GLN A 348 -2.22 -27.45 4.17
CA GLN A 348 -1.90 -26.85 5.47
C GLN A 348 -2.31 -25.37 5.56
N VAL A 349 -2.43 -24.68 4.43
CA VAL A 349 -2.69 -23.23 4.37
C VAL A 349 -3.93 -22.90 3.56
N THR A 350 -3.90 -23.14 2.24
CA THR A 350 -4.94 -22.60 1.35
C THR A 350 -6.34 -23.18 1.66
N ASN A 351 -6.44 -24.48 1.92
CA ASN A 351 -7.75 -25.11 2.19
C ASN A 351 -8.37 -24.67 3.52
N PRO A 352 -7.65 -24.65 4.68
CA PRO A 352 -8.25 -24.17 5.93
C PRO A 352 -8.61 -22.69 5.87
N VAL A 353 -7.76 -21.83 5.28
CA VAL A 353 -8.05 -20.40 5.09
C VAL A 353 -9.30 -20.21 4.21
N ALA A 354 -9.38 -20.93 3.09
CA ALA A 354 -10.56 -20.86 2.21
C ALA A 354 -11.84 -21.33 2.92
N ALA A 355 -11.75 -22.32 3.81
CA ALA A 355 -12.89 -22.78 4.60
C ALA A 355 -13.37 -21.72 5.59
N ALA A 356 -12.44 -21.05 6.31
CA ALA A 356 -12.77 -19.96 7.23
C ALA A 356 -13.41 -18.77 6.49
N VAL A 357 -12.84 -18.34 5.38
CA VAL A 357 -13.40 -17.26 4.54
C VAL A 357 -14.79 -17.64 4.00
N ALA A 358 -15.00 -18.90 3.62
CA ALA A 358 -16.30 -19.37 3.14
C ALA A 358 -17.37 -19.40 4.26
N GLU A 359 -17.00 -19.68 5.49
CA GLU A 359 -17.90 -19.62 6.66
C GLU A 359 -18.39 -18.19 6.91
N LEU A 360 -17.47 -17.23 6.95
CA LEU A 360 -17.81 -15.80 7.06
C LEU A 360 -18.70 -15.33 5.89
N ALA A 361 -18.45 -15.83 4.68
CA ALA A 361 -19.25 -15.48 3.50
C ALA A 361 -20.67 -16.06 3.55
N ALA A 362 -20.85 -17.21 4.14
CA ALA A 362 -22.14 -17.87 4.26
C ALA A 362 -23.05 -17.24 5.33
N ASN A 363 -22.46 -16.55 6.33
CA ASN A 363 -23.23 -15.89 7.38
C ASN A 363 -23.79 -14.55 6.88
N ILE A 364 -25.04 -14.54 6.39
CA ILE A 364 -25.74 -13.31 5.93
C ILE A 364 -26.33 -12.61 7.14
N ILE A 365 -25.81 -11.42 7.46
CA ILE A 365 -26.20 -10.62 8.63
C ILE A 365 -27.19 -9.50 8.29
N ALA A 366 -27.29 -9.11 7.00
CA ALA A 366 -28.21 -8.06 6.56
C ALA A 366 -28.50 -8.14 5.06
N THR A 367 -29.37 -7.24 4.60
CA THR A 367 -29.59 -6.93 3.19
C THR A 367 -29.35 -5.44 2.94
N SER A 368 -28.62 -5.09 1.88
CA SER A 368 -28.50 -3.71 1.42
C SER A 368 -29.46 -3.44 0.24
N GLU A 369 -30.25 -2.38 0.33
CA GLU A 369 -31.13 -1.95 -0.78
C GLU A 369 -30.35 -1.21 -1.89
N VAL A 370 -29.13 -0.77 -1.60
CA VAL A 370 -28.31 0.04 -2.50
C VAL A 370 -26.90 -0.50 -2.64
N PRO A 371 -26.20 -0.25 -3.76
CA PRO A 371 -24.76 -0.50 -3.83
C PRO A 371 -24.03 0.44 -2.85
N LEU A 372 -23.03 -0.13 -2.15
CA LEU A 372 -22.19 0.62 -1.18
C LEU A 372 -20.80 0.85 -1.78
N ASN A 373 -20.39 2.11 -1.89
CA ASN A 373 -19.16 2.48 -2.59
C ASN A 373 -17.96 2.55 -1.62
N GLY A 374 -17.06 1.56 -1.71
CA GLY A 374 -15.79 1.51 -0.98
C GLY A 374 -14.55 1.64 -1.86
N VAL A 375 -14.69 2.05 -3.13
CA VAL A 375 -13.56 2.23 -4.06
C VAL A 375 -12.56 3.22 -3.47
N ASN A 376 -11.30 2.83 -3.30
CA ASN A 376 -10.27 3.62 -2.64
C ASN A 376 -10.13 5.05 -3.20
N ALA A 377 -10.13 5.18 -4.53
CA ALA A 377 -10.04 6.49 -5.17
C ALA A 377 -11.20 7.44 -4.77
N ILE A 378 -12.36 6.90 -4.51
CA ILE A 378 -13.58 7.66 -4.16
C ILE A 378 -13.64 7.90 -2.65
N ILE A 379 -13.63 6.84 -1.84
CA ILE A 379 -13.81 6.93 -0.38
C ILE A 379 -12.68 7.72 0.32
N ARG A 380 -11.53 7.87 -0.35
CA ARG A 380 -10.38 8.66 0.13
C ARG A 380 -10.34 10.10 -0.41
N SER A 381 -11.39 10.56 -1.09
CA SER A 381 -11.46 11.91 -1.68
C SER A 381 -12.85 12.54 -1.63
N GLN A 382 -13.88 11.74 -1.39
CA GLN A 382 -15.28 12.18 -1.40
C GLN A 382 -16.08 11.44 -0.33
N GLU A 383 -17.26 11.99 0.02
CA GLU A 383 -18.26 11.27 0.78
C GLU A 383 -18.74 10.03 0.00
N THR A 384 -18.95 8.93 0.71
CA THR A 384 -19.62 7.75 0.17
C THR A 384 -20.63 7.20 1.16
N ASN A 385 -21.66 6.53 0.66
CA ASN A 385 -22.65 5.90 1.53
C ASN A 385 -22.06 4.76 2.38
N LEU A 386 -21.01 4.07 1.91
CA LEU A 386 -20.26 3.13 2.75
C LEU A 386 -19.49 3.88 3.84
N GLY A 387 -18.86 5.00 3.53
CA GLY A 387 -18.16 5.83 4.50
C GLY A 387 -19.10 6.36 5.60
N ASN A 388 -20.31 6.79 5.21
CA ASN A 388 -21.34 7.20 6.14
C ASN A 388 -21.76 6.06 7.08
N LEU A 389 -22.03 4.85 6.52
CA LEU A 389 -22.35 3.65 7.30
C LEU A 389 -21.24 3.30 8.30
N CYS A 390 -19.98 3.39 7.88
CA CYS A 390 -18.81 3.17 8.71
C CYS A 390 -18.73 4.19 9.87
N ALA A 391 -18.85 5.48 9.59
CA ALA A 391 -18.77 6.52 10.61
C ALA A 391 -19.96 6.44 11.61
N ASP A 392 -21.18 6.17 11.11
CA ASP A 392 -22.37 5.98 11.95
C ASP A 392 -22.21 4.80 12.89
N SER A 393 -21.58 3.71 12.44
CA SER A 393 -21.32 2.53 13.27
C SER A 393 -20.42 2.85 14.47
N LEU A 394 -19.38 3.68 14.26
CA LEU A 394 -18.49 4.14 15.33
C LEU A 394 -19.23 5.01 16.34
N LEU A 395 -20.00 6.01 15.85
CA LEU A 395 -20.75 6.91 16.70
C LEU A 395 -21.77 6.16 17.56
N TRP A 396 -22.49 5.22 16.93
CA TRP A 396 -23.47 4.40 17.65
C TRP A 396 -22.81 3.51 18.69
N GLN A 397 -21.73 2.80 18.32
CA GLN A 397 -21.06 1.86 19.21
C GLN A 397 -20.45 2.57 20.44
N ALA A 398 -19.77 3.69 20.22
CA ALA A 398 -19.22 4.50 21.30
C ALA A 398 -20.32 5.06 22.21
N THR A 399 -21.44 5.53 21.62
CA THR A 399 -22.62 5.97 22.39
C THR A 399 -23.25 4.83 23.22
N ALA A 400 -23.38 3.62 22.64
CA ALA A 400 -23.93 2.46 23.34
C ALA A 400 -23.03 2.05 24.52
N PHE A 401 -21.71 2.04 24.29
CA PHE A 401 -20.72 1.75 25.33
C PHE A 401 -20.77 2.76 26.46
N ALA A 402 -20.78 4.06 26.17
CA ALA A 402 -20.85 5.14 27.16
C ALA A 402 -22.12 5.04 28.00
N LYS A 403 -23.27 4.79 27.40
CA LYS A 403 -24.55 4.61 28.13
C LYS A 403 -24.53 3.40 29.05
N ALA A 404 -23.87 2.31 28.65
CA ALA A 404 -23.80 1.10 29.47
C ALA A 404 -22.80 1.21 30.64
N ASN A 405 -21.71 1.97 30.47
CA ASN A 405 -20.57 2.02 31.40
C ASN A 405 -20.43 3.40 32.11
N GLY A 406 -21.27 4.38 31.80
CA GLY A 406 -21.21 5.72 32.41
C GLY A 406 -20.07 6.59 31.87
N GLY A 407 -19.60 6.35 30.65
CA GLY A 407 -18.55 7.14 29.98
C GLY A 407 -19.10 8.36 29.24
N THR A 408 -18.22 9.02 28.48
CA THR A 408 -18.54 10.20 27.66
C THR A 408 -19.34 9.80 26.43
N ILE A 409 -20.49 10.45 26.19
CA ILE A 409 -21.34 10.21 25.02
C ILE A 409 -20.87 11.10 23.88
N PRO A 410 -20.29 10.52 22.80
CA PRO A 410 -19.79 11.32 21.69
C PRO A 410 -20.92 11.96 20.88
N GLN A 411 -20.67 13.17 20.37
CA GLN A 411 -21.57 13.95 19.52
C GLN A 411 -21.28 13.71 18.03
N ILE A 412 -20.03 13.42 17.69
CA ILE A 412 -19.56 13.22 16.33
C ILE A 412 -18.69 11.97 16.20
N ALA A 413 -18.55 11.47 14.98
CA ALA A 413 -17.55 10.45 14.68
C ALA A 413 -16.77 10.76 13.41
N VAL A 414 -15.53 10.25 13.39
CA VAL A 414 -14.64 10.32 12.22
C VAL A 414 -13.98 8.97 12.00
N GLN A 415 -14.07 8.49 10.75
CA GLN A 415 -13.36 7.33 10.23
C GLN A 415 -12.49 7.76 9.05
N ASN A 416 -11.19 7.46 9.09
CA ASN A 416 -10.33 7.73 7.93
C ASN A 416 -10.61 6.74 6.78
N GLY A 417 -10.57 7.23 5.56
CA GLY A 417 -10.78 6.42 4.35
C GLY A 417 -9.72 5.31 4.17
N GLY A 418 -8.52 5.49 4.76
CA GLY A 418 -7.47 4.47 4.80
C GLY A 418 -7.82 3.26 5.64
N GLY A 419 -8.68 3.41 6.64
CA GLY A 419 -9.19 2.33 7.47
C GLY A 419 -10.29 1.50 6.80
N ILE A 420 -10.82 1.92 5.63
CA ILE A 420 -11.84 1.21 4.85
C ILE A 420 -11.16 0.56 3.65
N ARG A 421 -11.13 -0.77 3.58
CA ARG A 421 -10.18 -1.50 2.73
C ARG A 421 -10.79 -2.36 1.61
N ASN A 422 -12.11 -2.52 1.54
CA ASN A 422 -12.74 -3.40 0.53
C ASN A 422 -12.48 -3.00 -0.94
N ASN A 423 -12.07 -1.79 -1.21
CA ASN A 423 -11.68 -1.24 -2.52
C ASN A 423 -12.62 -1.66 -3.68
N ASN A 424 -13.90 -1.74 -3.42
CA ASN A 424 -14.91 -2.18 -4.39
C ASN A 424 -16.27 -1.53 -4.13
N ILE A 425 -17.14 -1.59 -5.13
CA ILE A 425 -18.57 -1.32 -4.93
C ILE A 425 -19.24 -2.63 -4.53
N LEU A 426 -19.73 -2.68 -3.29
CA LEU A 426 -20.54 -3.81 -2.82
C LEU A 426 -21.93 -3.70 -3.45
N PRO A 427 -22.41 -4.72 -4.19
CA PRO A 427 -23.72 -4.64 -4.83
C PRO A 427 -24.86 -4.62 -3.81
N ALA A 428 -26.01 -4.08 -4.19
CA ALA A 428 -27.24 -4.28 -3.43
C ALA A 428 -27.56 -5.79 -3.31
N GLY A 429 -28.11 -6.20 -2.16
CA GLY A 429 -28.43 -7.61 -1.88
C GLY A 429 -27.87 -8.09 -0.55
N PRO A 430 -27.57 -9.39 -0.42
CA PRO A 430 -27.08 -9.98 0.83
C PRO A 430 -25.79 -9.31 1.31
N PHE A 431 -25.74 -8.97 2.60
CA PHE A 431 -24.58 -8.43 3.29
C PHE A 431 -24.09 -9.46 4.30
N SER A 432 -22.96 -10.12 3.99
CA SER A 432 -22.41 -11.17 4.83
C SER A 432 -21.46 -10.61 5.91
N GLU A 433 -21.20 -11.41 6.93
CA GLU A 433 -20.19 -11.10 7.95
C GLU A 433 -18.81 -10.88 7.34
N LEU A 434 -18.42 -11.66 6.30
CA LEU A 434 -17.20 -11.48 5.54
C LEU A 434 -17.00 -10.02 5.07
N LEU A 435 -18.08 -9.34 4.69
CA LEU A 435 -17.99 -7.95 4.22
C LEU A 435 -17.55 -7.00 5.33
N THR A 436 -17.90 -7.26 6.59
CA THR A 436 -17.46 -6.40 7.71
C THR A 436 -15.93 -6.48 7.91
N PHE A 437 -15.34 -7.68 7.75
CA PHE A 437 -13.89 -7.87 7.76
C PHE A 437 -13.20 -7.30 6.51
N SER A 438 -13.85 -7.40 5.35
CA SER A 438 -13.33 -6.79 4.12
C SER A 438 -13.34 -5.25 4.18
N ILE A 439 -14.34 -4.66 4.86
CA ILE A 439 -14.46 -3.21 5.06
C ILE A 439 -13.49 -2.73 6.14
N PHE A 440 -13.49 -3.38 7.30
CA PHE A 440 -12.77 -3.03 8.51
C PHE A 440 -11.83 -4.16 8.99
N PRO A 441 -10.71 -4.40 8.30
CA PRO A 441 -9.87 -5.56 8.57
C PRO A 441 -8.91 -5.41 9.75
N PHE A 442 -8.51 -4.17 10.13
CA PHE A 442 -7.47 -3.93 11.13
C PHE A 442 -7.93 -4.20 12.57
N ALA A 443 -6.98 -4.38 13.49
CA ALA A 443 -7.23 -4.51 14.93
C ALA A 443 -7.47 -3.17 15.62
N ASN A 444 -8.20 -2.26 14.97
CA ASN A 444 -8.52 -0.96 15.56
C ASN A 444 -9.71 -1.06 16.50
N PHE A 445 -9.60 -0.37 17.65
CA PHE A 445 -10.66 -0.28 18.64
C PHE A 445 -11.40 1.06 18.53
N VAL A 446 -12.71 1.02 18.76
CA VAL A 446 -13.51 2.24 18.88
C VAL A 446 -13.13 2.96 20.17
N VAL A 447 -12.87 4.25 20.08
CA VAL A 447 -12.52 5.11 21.23
C VAL A 447 -13.35 6.39 21.23
N THR A 448 -13.49 7.01 22.43
CA THR A 448 -14.09 8.33 22.60
C THR A 448 -13.05 9.29 23.13
N ILE A 449 -12.86 10.43 22.48
CA ILE A 449 -12.00 11.54 22.94
C ILE A 449 -12.93 12.64 23.46
N PRO A 450 -12.94 12.91 24.78
CA PRO A 450 -13.77 13.95 25.34
C PRO A 450 -13.20 15.35 25.07
N ASP A 451 -14.08 16.34 25.06
CA ASP A 451 -13.75 17.77 25.09
C ASP A 451 -12.76 18.24 23.99
N VAL A 452 -12.87 17.72 22.77
CA VAL A 452 -12.00 18.12 21.64
C VAL A 452 -12.30 19.56 21.24
N PRO A 453 -11.35 20.51 21.32
CA PRO A 453 -11.58 21.90 20.95
C PRO A 453 -11.98 22.07 19.47
N ALA A 454 -12.85 23.02 19.16
CA ALA A 454 -13.25 23.33 17.77
C ALA A 454 -12.05 23.67 16.87
N THR A 455 -10.97 24.24 17.42
CA THR A 455 -9.69 24.45 16.69
C THR A 455 -9.02 23.15 16.29
N THR A 456 -9.07 22.13 17.13
CA THR A 456 -8.53 20.79 16.85
C THR A 456 -9.42 20.08 15.81
N ILE A 457 -10.76 20.21 15.92
CA ILE A 457 -11.69 19.67 14.90
C ILE A 457 -11.38 20.29 13.53
N LYS A 458 -11.21 21.63 13.46
CA LYS A 458 -10.82 22.26 12.19
C LYS A 458 -9.48 21.72 11.67
N SER A 459 -8.47 21.62 12.53
CA SER A 459 -7.15 21.13 12.13
C SER A 459 -7.17 19.67 11.64
N MET A 460 -8.01 18.84 12.27
CA MET A 460 -8.25 17.45 11.86
C MET A 460 -8.86 17.38 10.46
N LEU A 461 -9.88 18.20 10.18
CA LEU A 461 -10.52 18.25 8.86
C LEU A 461 -9.61 18.87 7.80
N GLU A 462 -8.79 19.86 8.14
CA GLU A 462 -7.75 20.38 7.24
C GLU A 462 -6.72 19.30 6.87
N ASN A 463 -6.31 18.47 7.83
CA ASN A 463 -5.46 17.30 7.54
C ASN A 463 -6.18 16.31 6.61
N ALA A 464 -7.46 16.02 6.89
CA ALA A 464 -8.26 15.09 6.09
C ALA A 464 -8.34 15.48 4.60
N VAL A 465 -8.53 16.77 4.30
CA VAL A 465 -8.64 17.26 2.92
C VAL A 465 -7.34 17.76 2.31
N SER A 466 -6.21 17.70 3.05
CA SER A 466 -4.92 18.28 2.64
C SER A 466 -4.34 17.73 1.34
N ARG A 467 -4.63 16.45 1.03
CA ARG A 467 -4.14 15.74 -0.16
C ARG A 467 -5.21 15.47 -1.21
N VAL A 468 -6.40 16.02 -1.06
CA VAL A 468 -7.43 15.94 -2.12
C VAL A 468 -6.95 16.77 -3.31
N SER A 469 -6.88 16.15 -4.49
CA SER A 469 -6.44 16.82 -5.72
C SER A 469 -7.62 17.47 -6.44
N PRO A 470 -7.39 18.61 -7.13
CA PRO A 470 -8.36 19.18 -8.05
C PRO A 470 -8.67 18.25 -9.24
N PRO A 471 -9.86 18.34 -9.88
CA PRO A 471 -10.10 17.71 -11.17
C PRO A 471 -9.17 18.27 -12.28
N PRO A 472 -8.90 17.52 -13.38
CA PRO A 472 -9.51 16.26 -13.78
C PRO A 472 -8.80 15.01 -13.26
N GLY A 473 -8.11 15.05 -12.19
CA GLY A 473 -7.37 13.90 -11.71
C GLY A 473 -7.63 13.59 -10.24
N PHE A 474 -8.75 12.94 -9.90
CA PHE A 474 -8.85 12.26 -8.60
C PHE A 474 -7.86 11.09 -8.53
N THR A 475 -6.57 11.40 -8.50
CA THR A 475 -5.54 10.41 -8.19
C THR A 475 -5.30 10.47 -6.69
N SER A 476 -6.20 9.89 -5.93
CA SER A 476 -6.08 9.78 -4.48
C SER A 476 -5.37 8.50 -4.05
N SER A 477 -4.56 7.89 -4.92
CA SER A 477 -3.69 6.81 -4.50
C SER A 477 -2.85 7.31 -3.31
N GLY A 478 -3.18 6.84 -2.11
CA GLY A 478 -2.46 7.16 -0.90
C GLY A 478 -3.04 8.23 0.04
N ASN A 479 -4.25 8.78 -0.19
CA ASN A 479 -4.87 9.70 0.78
C ASN A 479 -5.72 8.97 1.84
N GLY A 480 -5.09 8.10 2.63
CA GLY A 480 -5.76 7.38 3.72
C GLY A 480 -6.43 8.30 4.74
N ARG A 481 -5.94 9.52 4.90
CA ARG A 481 -6.41 10.50 5.89
C ARG A 481 -7.77 11.15 5.62
N PHE A 482 -8.35 11.03 4.42
CA PHE A 482 -9.66 11.61 4.13
C PHE A 482 -10.71 11.11 5.11
N ALA A 483 -11.48 12.04 5.71
CA ALA A 483 -12.45 11.71 6.75
C ALA A 483 -13.81 11.33 6.14
N GLN A 484 -14.38 10.21 6.59
CA GLN A 484 -15.81 9.91 6.54
C GLN A 484 -16.40 10.21 7.91
N ILE A 485 -17.59 10.82 7.99
CA ILE A 485 -18.06 11.50 9.20
C ILE A 485 -19.48 11.13 9.60
N ALA A 486 -19.79 11.30 10.89
CA ALA A 486 -21.14 11.20 11.45
C ALA A 486 -21.37 12.26 12.54
N GLY A 487 -22.62 12.70 12.69
CA GLY A 487 -23.03 13.68 13.71
C GLY A 487 -22.77 15.15 13.33
N PHE A 488 -22.20 15.42 12.18
CA PHE A 488 -21.94 16.77 11.66
C PHE A 488 -21.79 16.80 10.14
N ARG A 489 -21.71 18.00 9.59
CA ARG A 489 -21.35 18.25 8.19
C ARG A 489 -20.24 19.27 8.10
N PHE A 490 -19.44 19.20 7.03
CA PHE A 490 -18.48 20.26 6.72
C PHE A 490 -18.37 20.53 5.23
N SER A 491 -17.91 21.76 4.91
CA SER A 491 -17.59 22.18 3.54
C SER A 491 -16.11 22.54 3.41
N TYR A 492 -15.54 22.35 2.21
CA TYR A 492 -14.15 22.70 1.93
C TYR A 492 -13.92 23.11 0.48
N GLU A 493 -12.96 24.00 0.26
CA GLU A 493 -12.48 24.46 -1.05
C GLU A 493 -11.15 23.80 -1.39
N VAL A 494 -11.12 22.97 -2.44
CA VAL A 494 -9.90 22.22 -2.82
C VAL A 494 -8.80 23.12 -3.41
N ASP A 495 -9.19 24.25 -4.01
CA ASP A 495 -8.28 25.20 -4.66
C ASP A 495 -7.48 26.05 -3.67
N ARG A 496 -7.87 26.04 -2.41
CA ARG A 496 -7.09 26.69 -1.35
C ARG A 496 -5.87 25.87 -0.96
N ASN A 497 -4.86 26.54 -0.45
CA ASN A 497 -3.68 25.89 0.11
C ASN A 497 -4.08 24.91 1.24
N PRO A 498 -3.49 23.73 1.30
CA PRO A 498 -3.67 22.82 2.44
C PRO A 498 -3.50 23.54 3.78
N GLY A 499 -4.39 23.30 4.72
CA GLY A 499 -4.45 23.98 6.02
C GLY A 499 -5.38 25.20 6.05
N THR A 500 -5.98 25.57 4.90
CA THR A 500 -6.95 26.69 4.78
C THR A 500 -8.17 26.32 3.96
N ARG A 501 -8.41 25.02 3.74
CA ARG A 501 -9.46 24.48 2.86
C ARG A 501 -10.84 24.43 3.51
N VAL A 502 -10.90 24.09 4.80
CA VAL A 502 -12.18 23.93 5.54
C VAL A 502 -12.88 25.25 5.69
N ARG A 503 -14.14 25.31 5.25
CA ARG A 503 -14.98 26.52 5.27
C ARG A 503 -15.96 26.51 6.44
N ASP A 504 -16.85 25.52 6.49
CA ASP A 504 -17.88 25.45 7.49
C ASP A 504 -17.84 24.11 8.20
N VAL A 505 -18.13 24.09 9.49
CA VAL A 505 -18.32 22.89 10.29
C VAL A 505 -19.53 23.11 11.18
N ILE A 506 -20.57 22.29 10.97
CA ILE A 506 -21.87 22.44 11.62
C ILE A 506 -22.31 21.09 12.17
N LEU A 507 -22.56 21.01 13.47
CA LEU A 507 -23.10 19.81 14.12
C LEU A 507 -24.56 19.57 13.70
N ASP A 508 -25.05 18.35 13.83
CA ASP A 508 -26.41 17.98 13.45
C ASP A 508 -27.48 18.69 14.29
N ASP A 509 -27.14 19.16 15.50
CA ASP A 509 -28.03 20.03 16.32
C ASP A 509 -28.07 21.50 15.88
N GLY A 510 -27.30 21.87 14.83
CA GLY A 510 -27.21 23.22 14.29
C GLY A 510 -26.09 24.08 14.91
N THR A 511 -25.31 23.55 15.87
CA THR A 511 -24.18 24.28 16.45
C THR A 511 -23.08 24.51 15.41
N VAL A 512 -22.69 25.76 15.17
CA VAL A 512 -21.63 26.13 14.23
C VAL A 512 -20.30 26.19 14.97
N LEU A 513 -19.35 25.40 14.53
CA LEU A 513 -17.96 25.36 15.06
C LEU A 513 -17.01 26.23 14.23
N VAL A 514 -17.20 26.21 12.90
CA VAL A 514 -16.39 26.97 11.93
C VAL A 514 -17.34 27.60 10.92
N GLU A 515 -17.14 28.87 10.59
CA GLU A 515 -17.84 29.61 9.56
C GLU A 515 -16.84 30.38 8.71
N ASP A 516 -16.96 30.32 7.39
CA ASP A 516 -16.06 30.98 6.44
C ASP A 516 -14.55 30.70 6.71
N GLY A 517 -14.22 29.51 7.18
CA GLY A 517 -12.86 29.11 7.51
C GLY A 517 -12.34 29.64 8.85
N VAL A 518 -13.18 30.31 9.63
CA VAL A 518 -12.82 30.86 10.95
C VAL A 518 -13.53 30.09 12.05
N VAL A 519 -12.78 29.63 13.05
CA VAL A 519 -13.37 29.00 14.24
C VAL A 519 -14.17 30.05 15.01
N ILE A 520 -15.44 29.75 15.30
CA ILE A 520 -16.34 30.65 16.03
C ILE A 520 -15.79 30.91 17.43
N SER A 521 -15.74 32.19 17.80
CA SER A 521 -15.30 32.57 19.15
C SER A 521 -16.26 32.03 20.22
N GLY A 522 -15.73 31.22 21.13
CA GLY A 522 -16.52 30.53 22.15
C GLY A 522 -17.27 29.30 21.65
N ALA A 523 -16.94 28.77 20.48
CA ALA A 523 -17.44 27.46 20.02
C ALA A 523 -17.17 26.38 21.09
N PRO A 524 -18.14 25.50 21.37
CA PRO A 524 -17.96 24.45 22.37
C PRO A 524 -16.89 23.46 21.95
N ALA A 525 -16.29 22.79 22.92
CA ALA A 525 -15.58 21.54 22.69
C ALA A 525 -16.60 20.43 22.36
N VAL A 526 -16.16 19.41 21.65
CA VAL A 526 -17.00 18.33 21.09
C VAL A 526 -16.41 16.98 21.50
N ASP A 527 -17.27 16.06 21.89
CA ASP A 527 -16.89 14.68 22.19
C ASP A 527 -16.86 13.86 20.89
N LEU A 528 -15.71 13.29 20.59
CA LEU A 528 -15.40 12.64 19.30
C LEU A 528 -15.27 11.11 19.46
N ALA A 529 -16.08 10.35 18.72
CA ALA A 529 -15.82 8.92 18.50
C ALA A 529 -14.89 8.72 17.30
N THR A 530 -13.91 7.85 17.44
CA THR A 530 -13.00 7.48 16.35
C THR A 530 -12.36 6.12 16.65
N ILE A 531 -11.24 5.81 15.98
CA ILE A 531 -10.44 4.61 16.25
C ILE A 531 -9.14 4.97 16.98
N ASN A 532 -8.62 4.02 17.77
CA ASN A 532 -7.38 4.22 18.53
C ASN A 532 -6.20 4.63 17.64
N PHE A 533 -6.11 4.13 16.39
CA PHE A 533 -5.10 4.53 15.42
C PHE A 533 -5.09 6.05 15.19
N LEU A 534 -6.26 6.67 14.94
CA LEU A 534 -6.37 8.12 14.75
C LEU A 534 -6.12 8.90 16.07
N ALA A 535 -6.61 8.37 17.20
CA ALA A 535 -6.42 8.99 18.51
C ALA A 535 -4.94 9.08 18.91
N THR A 536 -4.11 8.15 18.45
CA THR A 536 -2.65 8.15 18.67
C THR A 536 -1.85 8.91 17.60
N GLY A 537 -2.51 9.53 16.62
CA GLY A 537 -1.87 10.37 15.61
C GLY A 537 -1.66 9.69 14.25
N GLY A 538 -2.21 8.51 14.06
CA GLY A 538 -2.21 7.82 12.77
C GLY A 538 -2.76 8.70 11.66
N ASP A 539 -2.32 8.52 10.41
CA ASP A 539 -2.63 9.38 9.27
C ASP A 539 -2.35 10.88 9.53
N GLN A 540 -1.46 11.20 10.49
CA GLN A 540 -1.11 12.55 10.93
C GLN A 540 -2.31 13.35 11.49
N TYR A 541 -3.29 12.66 12.08
CA TYR A 541 -4.38 13.34 12.77
C TYR A 541 -3.87 14.06 14.02
N PRO A 542 -4.26 15.33 14.26
CA PRO A 542 -3.75 16.14 15.37
C PRO A 542 -4.47 15.81 16.68
N LEU A 543 -4.61 14.52 16.99
CA LEU A 543 -5.28 14.00 18.17
C LEU A 543 -4.31 13.41 19.18
N ASN A 544 -3.05 13.19 18.78
CA ASN A 544 -2.01 12.63 19.64
C ASN A 544 -1.81 13.47 20.90
N GLY A 545 -1.79 12.80 22.07
CA GLY A 545 -1.64 13.42 23.37
C GLY A 545 -2.96 13.83 24.03
N LEU A 546 -4.11 13.72 23.35
CA LEU A 546 -5.41 13.83 23.98
C LEU A 546 -5.74 12.51 24.70
N ALA A 547 -6.36 12.62 25.88
CA ALA A 547 -6.85 11.43 26.59
C ALA A 547 -8.07 10.86 25.86
N PHE A 548 -8.19 9.54 25.83
CA PHE A 548 -9.34 8.87 25.22
C PHE A 548 -9.81 7.66 26.07
N GLU A 549 -11.09 7.36 25.97
CA GLU A 549 -11.73 6.19 26.53
C GLU A 549 -11.77 5.07 25.48
N ASN A 550 -11.15 3.92 25.77
CA ASN A 550 -11.17 2.77 24.85
C ASN A 550 -12.35 1.85 25.18
N THR A 551 -13.19 1.57 24.20
CA THR A 551 -14.33 0.66 24.36
C THR A 551 -13.92 -0.82 24.41
N SER A 552 -12.68 -1.16 24.04
CA SER A 552 -12.19 -2.53 23.84
C SER A 552 -13.00 -3.33 22.81
N LEU A 553 -13.76 -2.65 21.94
CA LEU A 553 -14.52 -3.25 20.84
C LEU A 553 -13.86 -2.92 19.50
N PRO A 554 -13.52 -3.93 18.70
CA PRO A 554 -13.01 -3.71 17.34
C PRO A 554 -14.02 -2.95 16.48
N TYR A 555 -13.52 -2.08 15.60
CA TYR A 555 -14.38 -1.29 14.71
C TYR A 555 -15.15 -2.18 13.70
N GLN A 556 -14.60 -3.35 13.32
CA GLN A 556 -15.30 -4.38 12.56
C GLN A 556 -16.54 -4.88 13.32
N GLN A 557 -16.38 -5.20 14.61
CA GLN A 557 -17.47 -5.62 15.46
C GLN A 557 -18.50 -4.51 15.67
N ALA A 558 -18.06 -3.23 15.70
CA ALA A 558 -18.95 -2.08 15.77
C ALA A 558 -19.86 -2.01 14.52
N LEU A 559 -19.29 -2.23 13.33
CA LEU A 559 -20.07 -2.28 12.09
C LEU A 559 -21.08 -3.44 12.10
N LEU A 560 -20.66 -4.65 12.50
CA LEU A 560 -21.54 -5.80 12.63
C LEU A 560 -22.68 -5.51 13.60
N ASN A 561 -22.38 -5.04 14.81
CA ASN A 561 -23.36 -4.71 15.84
C ASN A 561 -24.36 -3.64 15.36
N TYR A 562 -23.88 -2.63 14.63
CA TYR A 562 -24.71 -1.56 14.10
C TYR A 562 -25.69 -2.05 13.03
N VAL A 563 -25.18 -2.86 12.10
CA VAL A 563 -25.99 -3.40 11.01
C VAL A 563 -27.07 -4.37 11.52
N VAL A 564 -26.71 -5.25 12.45
CA VAL A 564 -27.64 -6.25 13.02
C VAL A 564 -28.61 -5.61 14.00
N GLY A 565 -28.14 -4.73 14.88
CA GLY A 565 -28.93 -4.12 15.95
C GLY A 565 -29.80 -2.95 15.46
N PRO A 566 -29.29 -1.70 15.44
CA PRO A 566 -30.08 -0.52 15.10
C PRO A 566 -30.70 -0.54 13.71
N LEU A 567 -30.00 -1.07 12.71
CA LEU A 567 -30.54 -1.18 11.35
C LEU A 567 -31.48 -2.40 11.18
N GLY A 568 -31.52 -3.31 12.16
CA GLY A 568 -32.38 -4.50 12.10
C GLY A 568 -32.12 -5.42 10.91
N GLY A 569 -30.87 -5.45 10.41
CA GLY A 569 -30.47 -6.22 9.24
C GLY A 569 -30.86 -5.61 7.89
N LEU A 570 -31.18 -4.31 7.83
CA LEU A 570 -31.54 -3.61 6.60
C LEU A 570 -30.75 -2.31 6.42
N ILE A 571 -29.87 -2.28 5.42
CA ILE A 571 -29.17 -1.04 5.00
C ILE A 571 -30.03 -0.39 3.93
N SER A 572 -30.89 0.57 4.34
CA SER A 572 -31.92 1.13 3.47
C SER A 572 -31.40 2.23 2.55
N ALA A 573 -32.02 2.37 1.37
CA ALA A 573 -31.75 3.44 0.43
C ALA A 573 -32.06 4.84 0.99
N ALA A 574 -32.98 4.92 1.94
CA ALA A 574 -33.36 6.18 2.58
C ALA A 574 -32.29 6.68 3.56
N GLN A 575 -31.58 5.77 4.25
CA GLN A 575 -30.53 6.12 5.21
C GLN A 575 -29.16 6.24 4.54
N TYR A 576 -28.90 5.42 3.50
CA TYR A 576 -27.59 5.37 2.83
C TYR A 576 -27.74 5.52 1.31
N PRO A 577 -28.25 6.67 0.82
CA PRO A 577 -28.45 6.89 -0.61
C PRO A 577 -27.12 6.82 -1.37
N VAL A 578 -27.18 6.38 -2.62
CA VAL A 578 -26.01 6.35 -3.50
C VAL A 578 -25.43 7.77 -3.63
N GLY A 579 -24.13 7.91 -3.39
CA GLY A 579 -23.44 9.21 -3.42
C GLY A 579 -23.36 9.95 -2.08
N GLY A 580 -24.02 9.43 -1.02
CA GLY A 580 -24.02 10.01 0.31
C GLY A 580 -25.18 10.97 0.57
N GLU A 581 -25.16 11.65 1.70
CA GLU A 581 -26.23 12.52 2.21
C GLU A 581 -25.86 14.02 2.17
N GLY A 582 -24.68 14.35 1.63
CA GLY A 582 -24.17 15.73 1.62
C GLY A 582 -23.54 16.14 2.95
N ARG A 583 -23.03 15.19 3.73
CA ARG A 583 -22.30 15.48 4.97
C ARG A 583 -20.97 16.18 4.69
N ILE A 584 -20.33 15.87 3.55
CA ILE A 584 -19.05 16.42 3.13
C ILE A 584 -19.25 17.13 1.80
N GLN A 585 -19.18 18.44 1.80
CA GLN A 585 -19.42 19.25 0.62
C GLN A 585 -18.11 19.84 0.12
N ARG A 586 -17.74 19.46 -1.10
CA ARG A 586 -16.70 20.17 -1.83
C ARG A 586 -17.34 21.43 -2.43
N ILE A 587 -16.74 22.57 -2.15
CA ILE A 587 -17.10 23.85 -2.78
C ILE A 587 -16.10 24.05 -3.92
N ASP A 588 -16.61 24.02 -5.15
CA ASP A 588 -15.84 24.41 -6.32
C ASP A 588 -15.95 25.91 -6.49
N ASN A 589 -14.85 26.58 -6.89
CA ASN A 589 -14.90 28.02 -7.15
C ASN A 589 -15.78 28.27 -8.38
N PRO A 590 -16.87 29.04 -8.26
CA PRO A 590 -17.76 29.27 -9.39
C PRO A 590 -17.08 29.97 -10.59
N ALA A 591 -15.94 30.60 -10.39
CA ALA A 591 -15.14 31.19 -11.46
C ALA A 591 -14.28 30.16 -12.24
N ASP A 592 -14.11 28.93 -11.74
CA ASP A 592 -13.50 27.81 -12.42
C ASP A 592 -14.56 27.11 -13.30
N LEU A 593 -14.77 27.66 -14.48
CA LEU A 593 -15.87 27.27 -15.38
C LEU A 593 -15.62 25.97 -16.14
N ASP A 594 -14.35 25.58 -16.30
CA ASP A 594 -13.97 24.29 -16.90
C ASP A 594 -13.66 23.20 -15.85
N ASN A 595 -13.79 23.54 -14.56
CA ASN A 595 -13.57 22.65 -13.40
C ASN A 595 -12.17 22.00 -13.38
N ASN A 596 -11.14 22.74 -13.79
CA ASN A 596 -9.75 22.29 -13.77
C ASN A 596 -8.95 22.80 -12.55
N SER A 597 -9.61 23.55 -11.66
CA SER A 597 -9.08 24.19 -10.45
C SER A 597 -8.02 25.28 -10.69
N VAL A 598 -7.95 25.79 -11.91
CA VAL A 598 -7.06 26.89 -12.30
C VAL A 598 -7.86 27.93 -13.05
N ILE A 599 -8.18 29.04 -12.41
CA ILE A 599 -8.93 30.12 -13.06
C ILE A 599 -7.98 30.91 -13.99
N ASN A 600 -8.19 30.75 -15.28
CA ASN A 600 -7.26 31.20 -16.32
C ASN A 600 -7.99 31.62 -17.61
N ALA A 601 -7.25 31.70 -18.72
CA ALA A 601 -7.80 32.11 -20.02
C ALA A 601 -8.86 31.15 -20.58
N ASN A 602 -8.90 29.87 -20.15
CA ASN A 602 -9.94 28.94 -20.59
C ASN A 602 -11.29 29.32 -19.98
N ASP A 603 -11.33 29.63 -18.68
CA ASP A 603 -12.53 30.07 -17.97
C ASP A 603 -13.05 31.38 -18.53
N LEU A 604 -12.13 32.31 -18.81
CA LEU A 604 -12.46 33.57 -19.48
C LEU A 604 -13.09 33.30 -20.85
N SER A 605 -12.60 32.30 -21.60
CA SER A 605 -13.15 31.94 -22.89
C SER A 605 -14.58 31.40 -22.76
N ILE A 606 -14.86 30.58 -21.73
CA ILE A 606 -16.20 30.06 -21.42
C ILE A 606 -17.14 31.20 -21.05
N LEU A 607 -16.68 32.12 -20.16
CA LEU A 607 -17.47 33.28 -19.77
C LEU A 607 -17.82 34.16 -20.98
N ILE A 608 -16.83 34.46 -21.83
CA ILE A 608 -17.06 35.25 -23.06
C ILE A 608 -18.03 34.52 -24.01
N GLY A 609 -17.95 33.19 -24.11
CA GLY A 609 -18.86 32.39 -24.93
C GLY A 609 -20.31 32.42 -24.50
N GLN A 610 -20.59 32.79 -23.25
CA GLN A 610 -21.97 32.91 -22.67
C GLN A 610 -22.41 34.39 -22.50
N TRP A 611 -21.61 35.34 -22.97
CA TRP A 611 -21.84 36.78 -22.77
C TRP A 611 -23.20 37.26 -23.25
N GLY A 612 -23.90 38.00 -22.40
CA GLY A 612 -25.19 38.65 -22.72
C GLY A 612 -26.40 37.73 -22.58
N GLY A 613 -26.23 36.48 -22.13
CA GLY A 613 -27.31 35.52 -21.88
C GLY A 613 -27.23 34.89 -20.48
N PRO A 614 -28.23 34.09 -20.11
CA PRO A 614 -28.15 33.28 -18.92
C PRO A 614 -27.20 32.12 -19.15
N GLY A 615 -26.44 31.72 -18.14
CA GLY A 615 -25.51 30.56 -18.25
C GLY A 615 -24.78 30.26 -16.97
N THR A 616 -23.94 29.23 -17.01
CA THR A 616 -23.10 28.82 -15.86
C THR A 616 -22.03 29.86 -15.50
N ALA A 617 -21.76 30.81 -16.41
CA ALA A 617 -20.81 31.89 -16.19
C ALA A 617 -21.48 33.16 -15.59
N ASP A 618 -22.72 33.07 -15.17
CA ASP A 618 -23.39 34.08 -14.31
C ASP A 618 -22.91 33.87 -12.87
N LEU A 619 -21.76 34.45 -12.58
CA LEU A 619 -21.02 34.24 -11.33
C LEU A 619 -21.56 35.05 -10.16
N ASN A 620 -22.33 36.11 -10.45
CA ASN A 620 -22.96 36.97 -9.44
C ASN A 620 -24.44 36.63 -9.20
N GLY A 621 -25.06 35.75 -10.02
CA GLY A 621 -26.42 35.28 -9.90
C GLY A 621 -27.48 36.30 -10.31
N ASP A 622 -27.14 37.32 -11.14
CA ASP A 622 -28.10 38.36 -11.57
C ASP A 622 -28.93 37.97 -12.81
N GLY A 623 -28.63 36.78 -13.40
CA GLY A 623 -29.35 36.19 -14.54
C GLY A 623 -28.76 36.53 -15.90
N ILE A 624 -27.69 37.30 -15.99
CA ILE A 624 -27.06 37.72 -17.26
C ILE A 624 -25.54 37.74 -17.13
N VAL A 625 -24.83 36.91 -17.92
CA VAL A 625 -23.35 36.94 -18.00
C VAL A 625 -22.88 38.27 -18.60
N ASN A 626 -22.15 39.06 -17.81
CA ASN A 626 -21.78 40.42 -18.18
C ASN A 626 -20.44 40.87 -17.53
N GLY A 627 -20.18 42.19 -17.48
CA GLY A 627 -18.96 42.74 -16.90
C GLY A 627 -18.80 42.56 -15.39
N ALA A 628 -19.91 42.32 -14.66
CA ALA A 628 -19.85 42.03 -13.23
C ALA A 628 -19.32 40.64 -12.98
N ASP A 629 -19.71 39.64 -13.80
CA ASP A 629 -19.20 38.27 -13.73
C ASP A 629 -17.73 38.21 -14.14
N LEU A 630 -17.36 38.98 -15.16
CA LEU A 630 -15.95 39.12 -15.54
C LEU A 630 -15.10 39.68 -14.38
N ALA A 631 -15.62 40.61 -13.61
CA ALA A 631 -14.93 41.13 -12.44
C ALA A 631 -14.78 40.08 -11.34
N VAL A 632 -15.78 39.20 -11.13
CA VAL A 632 -15.68 38.04 -10.22
C VAL A 632 -14.64 37.08 -10.70
N LEU A 633 -14.62 36.70 -12.01
CA LEU A 633 -13.65 35.79 -12.58
C LEU A 633 -12.23 36.34 -12.43
N LEU A 634 -11.98 37.61 -12.80
CA LEU A 634 -10.68 38.26 -12.69
C LEU A 634 -10.20 38.41 -11.24
N GLY A 635 -11.16 38.61 -10.29
CA GLY A 635 -10.85 38.67 -8.87
C GLY A 635 -10.39 37.32 -8.28
N ASN A 636 -10.68 36.22 -8.95
CA ASN A 636 -10.31 34.85 -8.59
C ASN A 636 -9.19 34.29 -9.50
N TRP A 637 -8.58 35.11 -10.35
CA TRP A 637 -7.57 34.64 -11.31
C TRP A 637 -6.40 33.94 -10.64
N SER A 638 -6.08 32.72 -11.09
CA SER A 638 -4.93 31.95 -10.59
C SER A 638 -3.63 32.56 -11.08
N ALA A 639 -2.70 32.89 -10.16
CA ALA A 639 -1.44 33.57 -10.47
C ALA A 639 -0.35 32.61 -11.02
#